data_e23f57b22f70bf85e0514b6cecee90a1
#
_entry.id   e23f57b22f70bf85e0514b6cecee90a1
#
_cell.length_a   1.000
_cell.length_b   1.000
_cell.length_c   1.000
_cell.angle_alpha   90.00
_cell.angle_beta   90.00
_cell.angle_gamma   90.00
#
_symmetry.space_group_name_H-M   'P 1'
#
loop_
_entity.id
_entity.type
_entity.pdbx_description
1 polymer ?
#
loop_
_entity_poly.entity_id
_entity_poly.type
_entity_poly.pdbx_seq_one_letter_code
_entity_poly.pdbx_strand_id
1 'polypeptide(L)'
;MDKKTLNTLEYNEIKNKIEKLCKSKLGKSIANKLEPMINEDEIRQSLDETYEAMSMIYKFSNPPIYEIINVKASIMHVSKGGYIVPEVLLKIGQILSSVHDIKRYAGESDENHENYPMIMAMMDSLVEEPDLVATINNAIISEDEISDNASRNLARIRQTKRQKTENIRDKINSILSSNDQALQENIVTMRDDRYVIPVKVSHKSSFKGIVHDHSSSGQTVYIEPMEVVELNNELRMLEAEEREEIIRILKEISDRVYDAKDSIFVDQDVLSRLDFIFAKAKYAIEIDATNPKLNTNGYFNFKNARHPLLDKKKVVPISIYLGDDYNTLVITGPNTGGKTVTLKTVGLITLMAQSGILIPVDENSEVAIFDNIFTDIGDEQSIEQSLSTFSAHMKNIVHIVNNITFNSLVLFDELGAGTDPTEGAALAIAILRIFLDKSIRTIATTHYSQLKIFALTERYVKNGSVEFDVNTLSPTYRLRIGIPGKSNAFEISRRLGLDDDIINNAKEILSQEDKDFEDVLSDIESEKKQIDEDKRRQLELKEDLLKLRDRYEKELEKTKLEKERIINEAKENANEIYMQAKEESRELINKLKFLEKESDARTVANDVENKFNKRIKKSSSKKLLNETSKKQNLQLGDEVEILGIDQQGTIVSEPDKKGDLLVQVGILKINANVKNLKKIKEQEVIQSSKSIKSIIKNKANSDIKSEIDLRGKNIEEAIYELDKYIDDCVIVGLKKVNIIHGKGTGMLRKGIREYLRSDKRIKKVEDAAYNEGGLGATFIYLK
;
A
#
# COMPACT_ATOMS: atom_id res chain seq x y z
N MET A 1 24.23 -15.79 -1.99
CA MET A 1 22.98 -16.30 -2.62
C MET A 1 23.33 -17.17 -3.84
N ASP A 2 22.64 -18.31 -4.02
CA ASP A 2 22.88 -19.21 -5.15
C ASP A 2 22.29 -18.64 -6.45
N LYS A 3 23.08 -18.70 -7.55
CA LYS A 3 22.64 -18.24 -8.88
C LYS A 3 21.41 -19.00 -9.40
N LYS A 4 21.29 -20.30 -9.06
CA LYS A 4 20.13 -21.10 -9.43
C LYS A 4 18.86 -20.53 -8.81
N THR A 5 18.90 -20.19 -7.52
CA THR A 5 17.79 -19.59 -6.79
C THR A 5 17.37 -18.24 -7.40
N LEU A 6 18.34 -17.37 -7.74
CA LEU A 6 18.04 -16.08 -8.37
C LEU A 6 17.30 -16.24 -9.72
N ASN A 7 17.69 -17.21 -10.51
CA ASN A 7 17.04 -17.52 -11.79
C ASN A 7 15.65 -18.14 -11.60
N THR A 8 15.51 -19.11 -10.69
CA THR A 8 14.24 -19.79 -10.41
C THR A 8 13.18 -18.83 -9.88
N LEU A 9 13.59 -17.88 -9.04
CA LEU A 9 12.71 -16.83 -8.50
C LEU A 9 12.55 -15.63 -9.44
N GLU A 10 13.10 -15.68 -10.65
CA GLU A 10 12.99 -14.62 -11.67
C GLU A 10 13.51 -13.25 -11.19
N TYR A 11 14.48 -13.24 -10.26
CA TYR A 11 15.07 -12.02 -9.71
C TYR A 11 15.71 -11.13 -10.79
N ASN A 12 16.27 -11.73 -11.84
CA ASN A 12 16.85 -11.00 -12.97
C ASN A 12 15.78 -10.16 -13.71
N GLU A 13 14.52 -10.57 -13.73
CA GLU A 13 13.44 -9.77 -14.33
C GLU A 13 13.16 -8.50 -13.54
N ILE A 14 13.31 -8.54 -12.21
CA ILE A 14 13.22 -7.34 -11.36
C ILE A 14 14.37 -6.39 -11.70
N LYS A 15 15.60 -6.90 -11.81
CA LYS A 15 16.76 -6.09 -12.21
C LYS A 15 16.56 -5.45 -13.58
N ASN A 16 16.07 -6.20 -14.57
CA ASN A 16 15.78 -5.71 -15.91
C ASN A 16 14.71 -4.59 -15.90
N LYS A 17 13.69 -4.71 -15.04
CA LYS A 17 12.67 -3.64 -14.88
C LYS A 17 13.27 -2.37 -14.30
N ILE A 18 14.09 -2.48 -13.25
CA ILE A 18 14.77 -1.32 -12.66
C ILE A 18 15.76 -0.70 -13.65
N GLU A 19 16.54 -1.53 -14.38
CA GLU A 19 17.46 -1.06 -15.41
C GLU A 19 16.75 -0.20 -16.48
N LYS A 20 15.57 -0.62 -16.94
CA LYS A 20 14.78 0.13 -17.93
C LYS A 20 14.31 1.49 -17.40
N LEU A 21 14.16 1.64 -16.08
CA LEU A 21 13.76 2.88 -15.43
C LEU A 21 14.93 3.83 -15.19
N CYS A 22 16.19 3.33 -15.21
CA CYS A 22 17.39 4.17 -15.16
C CYS A 22 17.54 4.96 -16.47
N LYS A 23 17.92 6.23 -16.33
CA LYS A 23 18.20 7.15 -17.46
C LYS A 23 19.66 7.02 -17.94
N SER A 24 20.59 6.85 -17.00
CA SER A 24 22.01 6.85 -17.26
C SER A 24 22.56 5.45 -17.54
N LYS A 25 23.61 5.37 -18.40
CA LYS A 25 24.33 4.12 -18.63
C LYS A 25 24.99 3.58 -17.37
N LEU A 26 25.47 4.45 -16.51
CA LEU A 26 26.08 4.09 -15.24
C LEU A 26 25.06 3.59 -14.23
N GLY A 27 23.89 4.24 -14.10
CA GLY A 27 22.78 3.77 -13.27
C GLY A 27 22.29 2.38 -13.70
N LYS A 28 22.19 2.13 -15.03
CA LYS A 28 21.90 0.80 -15.58
C LYS A 28 22.95 -0.24 -15.20
N SER A 29 24.23 0.15 -15.22
CA SER A 29 25.32 -0.74 -14.79
C SER A 29 25.23 -1.07 -13.29
N ILE A 30 24.81 -0.13 -12.44
CA ILE A 30 24.56 -0.38 -11.00
C ILE A 30 23.39 -1.36 -10.84
N ALA A 31 22.27 -1.13 -11.53
CA ALA A 31 21.09 -1.99 -11.48
C ALA A 31 21.42 -3.44 -11.89
N ASN A 32 22.22 -3.62 -12.94
CA ASN A 32 22.64 -4.94 -13.40
C ASN A 32 23.57 -5.69 -12.42
N LYS A 33 24.31 -4.98 -11.59
CA LYS A 33 25.18 -5.54 -10.56
C LYS A 33 24.49 -5.71 -9.21
N LEU A 34 23.20 -5.37 -9.11
CA LEU A 34 22.47 -5.48 -7.88
C LEU A 34 22.39 -6.93 -7.40
N GLU A 35 22.79 -7.18 -6.18
CA GLU A 35 22.75 -8.49 -5.53
C GLU A 35 22.13 -8.34 -4.13
N PRO A 36 21.43 -9.37 -3.61
CA PRO A 36 20.90 -9.36 -2.26
C PRO A 36 22.00 -9.27 -1.20
N MET A 37 21.84 -8.36 -0.26
CA MET A 37 22.74 -8.10 0.87
C MET A 37 22.36 -8.97 2.07
N ILE A 38 23.26 -9.08 3.05
CA ILE A 38 23.07 -9.84 4.29
C ILE A 38 23.18 -8.90 5.50
N ASN A 39 23.89 -7.78 5.35
CA ASN A 39 24.07 -6.81 6.42
C ASN A 39 22.79 -6.00 6.63
N GLU A 40 22.23 -6.03 7.86
CA GLU A 40 20.98 -5.33 8.20
C GLU A 40 21.09 -3.82 7.99
N ASP A 41 22.19 -3.20 8.38
CA ASP A 41 22.36 -1.75 8.27
C ASP A 41 22.42 -1.29 6.81
N GLU A 42 23.11 -2.05 5.93
CA GLU A 42 23.18 -1.76 4.50
C GLU A 42 21.81 -1.93 3.83
N ILE A 43 21.07 -2.98 4.20
CA ILE A 43 19.72 -3.24 3.68
C ILE A 43 18.78 -2.12 4.11
N ARG A 44 18.79 -1.76 5.40
CA ARG A 44 17.96 -0.69 5.98
C ARG A 44 18.25 0.63 5.29
N GLN A 45 19.52 1.01 5.21
CA GLN A 45 19.93 2.22 4.52
C GLN A 45 19.41 2.25 3.07
N SER A 46 19.57 1.15 2.34
CA SER A 46 19.15 1.09 0.92
C SER A 46 17.63 1.11 0.74
N LEU A 47 16.86 0.55 1.68
CA LEU A 47 15.38 0.65 1.71
C LEU A 47 14.94 2.08 2.04
N ASP A 48 15.55 2.71 3.04
CA ASP A 48 15.21 4.07 3.45
C ASP A 48 15.55 5.09 2.35
N GLU A 49 16.72 4.98 1.69
CA GLU A 49 17.07 5.76 0.49
C GLU A 49 15.99 5.63 -0.59
N THR A 50 15.49 4.41 -0.82
CA THR A 50 14.45 4.15 -1.83
C THR A 50 13.11 4.73 -1.41
N TYR A 51 12.77 4.67 -0.13
CA TYR A 51 11.53 5.21 0.43
C TYR A 51 11.51 6.74 0.42
N GLU A 52 12.64 7.39 0.78
CA GLU A 52 12.80 8.84 0.65
C GLU A 52 12.61 9.29 -0.81
N ALA A 53 13.31 8.62 -1.75
CA ALA A 53 13.19 8.92 -3.17
C ALA A 53 11.75 8.74 -3.71
N MET A 54 11.05 7.69 -3.25
CA MET A 54 9.64 7.46 -3.59
C MET A 54 8.75 8.61 -3.08
N SER A 55 8.96 9.02 -1.84
CA SER A 55 8.22 10.12 -1.21
C SER A 55 8.50 11.46 -1.91
N MET A 56 9.76 11.69 -2.33
CA MET A 56 10.13 12.87 -3.12
C MET A 56 9.46 12.88 -4.50
N ILE A 57 9.34 11.73 -5.17
CA ILE A 57 8.61 11.65 -6.46
C ILE A 57 7.14 12.06 -6.28
N TYR A 58 6.48 11.62 -5.21
CA TYR A 58 5.10 12.03 -4.92
C TYR A 58 4.95 13.54 -4.65
N LYS A 59 5.94 14.15 -3.99
CA LYS A 59 5.90 15.57 -3.62
C LYS A 59 6.37 16.49 -4.74
N PHE A 60 7.45 16.13 -5.46
CA PHE A 60 8.18 16.99 -6.41
C PHE A 60 8.16 16.48 -7.86
N SER A 61 7.49 15.37 -8.15
CA SER A 61 7.53 14.67 -9.44
C SER A 61 8.88 13.99 -9.72
N ASN A 62 9.15 13.62 -10.99
CA ASN A 62 10.39 12.94 -11.35
C ASN A 62 11.61 13.86 -11.30
N PRO A 63 12.77 13.40 -10.78
CA PRO A 63 13.99 14.19 -10.75
C PRO A 63 14.53 14.46 -12.17
N PRO A 64 15.15 15.62 -12.41
CA PRO A 64 15.73 16.02 -13.69
C PRO A 64 17.13 15.39 -13.89
N ILE A 65 17.20 14.06 -14.00
CA ILE A 65 18.43 13.33 -14.28
C ILE A 65 18.49 13.05 -15.78
N TYR A 66 19.61 13.41 -16.40
CA TYR A 66 19.88 13.18 -17.82
C TYR A 66 20.74 11.94 -18.06
N GLU A 67 21.18 11.75 -19.30
CA GLU A 67 22.08 10.66 -19.63
C GLU A 67 23.49 10.91 -19.05
N ILE A 68 23.98 9.99 -18.22
CA ILE A 68 25.31 10.05 -17.61
C ILE A 68 26.15 8.91 -18.21
N ILE A 69 27.25 9.26 -18.83
CA ILE A 69 28.24 8.34 -19.36
C ILE A 69 29.52 8.35 -18.50
N ASN A 70 30.36 7.34 -18.62
CA ASN A 70 31.63 7.33 -17.93
C ASN A 70 32.64 8.23 -18.65
N VAL A 71 32.99 9.36 -18.01
CA VAL A 71 33.91 10.35 -18.56
C VAL A 71 35.33 10.26 -17.97
N LYS A 72 35.54 9.38 -16.97
CA LYS A 72 36.83 9.27 -16.24
C LYS A 72 38.01 9.01 -17.18
N ALA A 73 37.86 8.08 -18.13
CA ALA A 73 38.94 7.76 -19.05
C ALA A 73 39.32 8.91 -19.99
N SER A 74 38.32 9.64 -20.49
CA SER A 74 38.52 10.79 -21.38
C SER A 74 39.19 11.97 -20.66
N ILE A 75 38.77 12.24 -19.44
CA ILE A 75 39.38 13.29 -18.61
C ILE A 75 40.83 12.90 -18.27
N MET A 76 41.11 11.66 -17.90
CA MET A 76 42.46 11.20 -17.59
C MET A 76 43.39 11.17 -18.85
N HIS A 77 42.85 11.14 -20.06
CA HIS A 77 43.64 11.26 -21.28
C HIS A 77 44.29 12.64 -21.42
N VAL A 78 43.69 13.69 -20.88
CA VAL A 78 44.23 15.07 -20.90
C VAL A 78 45.61 15.14 -20.21
N SER A 79 45.80 14.43 -19.08
CA SER A 79 47.10 14.38 -18.38
C SER A 79 48.27 13.85 -19.22
N LYS A 80 47.96 13.17 -20.33
CA LYS A 80 48.96 12.65 -21.29
C LYS A 80 49.17 13.58 -22.49
N GLY A 81 48.65 14.83 -22.44
CA GLY A 81 48.77 15.79 -23.51
C GLY A 81 47.69 15.70 -24.59
N GLY A 82 46.69 14.83 -24.42
CA GLY A 82 45.51 14.77 -25.28
C GLY A 82 44.50 15.88 -25.00
N TYR A 83 43.40 15.86 -25.75
CA TYR A 83 42.25 16.70 -25.50
C TYR A 83 40.95 15.90 -25.58
N ILE A 84 39.90 16.41 -25.02
CA ILE A 84 38.55 15.77 -24.99
C ILE A 84 37.81 16.18 -26.25
N VAL A 85 37.21 15.24 -26.95
CA VAL A 85 36.42 15.47 -28.17
C VAL A 85 35.10 16.20 -27.84
N PRO A 86 34.53 16.99 -28.78
CA PRO A 86 33.33 17.77 -28.51
C PRO A 86 32.14 16.97 -27.99
N GLU A 87 31.91 15.75 -28.52
CA GLU A 87 30.85 14.83 -28.02
C GLU A 87 30.96 14.60 -26.52
N VAL A 88 32.15 14.29 -26.01
CA VAL A 88 32.36 13.99 -24.58
C VAL A 88 32.30 15.27 -23.75
N LEU A 89 32.78 16.42 -24.27
CA LEU A 89 32.64 17.70 -23.57
C LEU A 89 31.17 18.09 -23.39
N LEU A 90 30.32 17.87 -24.40
CA LEU A 90 28.87 18.09 -24.29
C LEU A 90 28.25 17.18 -23.22
N LYS A 91 28.68 15.92 -23.13
CA LYS A 91 28.21 15.02 -22.09
C LYS A 91 28.68 15.44 -20.69
N ILE A 92 29.89 15.98 -20.56
CA ILE A 92 30.37 16.58 -19.30
C ILE A 92 29.51 17.80 -18.95
N GLY A 93 29.22 18.67 -19.92
CA GLY A 93 28.30 19.81 -19.75
C GLY A 93 26.90 19.38 -19.28
N GLN A 94 26.38 18.27 -19.83
CA GLN A 94 25.09 17.69 -19.38
C GLN A 94 25.18 17.15 -17.93
N ILE A 95 26.27 16.50 -17.53
CA ILE A 95 26.46 16.04 -16.14
C ILE A 95 26.45 17.24 -15.20
N LEU A 96 27.21 18.29 -15.48
CA LEU A 96 27.29 19.49 -14.65
C LEU A 96 25.97 20.28 -14.62
N SER A 97 25.23 20.32 -15.73
CA SER A 97 23.88 20.89 -15.76
C SER A 97 22.90 20.07 -14.90
N SER A 98 23.01 18.72 -14.93
CA SER A 98 22.21 17.86 -14.06
C SER A 98 22.46 18.14 -12.57
N VAL A 99 23.70 18.45 -12.17
CA VAL A 99 24.04 18.85 -10.80
C VAL A 99 23.23 20.08 -10.38
N HIS A 100 23.22 21.10 -11.21
CA HIS A 100 22.46 22.33 -10.96
C HIS A 100 20.95 22.07 -10.80
N ASP A 101 20.39 21.29 -11.71
CA ASP A 101 18.95 20.99 -11.74
C ASP A 101 18.54 20.11 -10.54
N ILE A 102 19.38 19.13 -10.17
CA ILE A 102 19.13 18.22 -9.04
C ILE A 102 19.20 18.98 -7.72
N LYS A 103 20.15 19.88 -7.53
CA LYS A 103 20.23 20.71 -6.31
C LYS A 103 18.96 21.56 -6.10
N ARG A 104 18.33 21.97 -7.17
CA ARG A 104 17.09 22.76 -7.13
C ARG A 104 15.82 21.94 -7.10
N TYR A 105 15.90 20.64 -7.35
CA TYR A 105 14.75 19.76 -7.48
C TYR A 105 13.83 19.74 -6.25
N ALA A 106 14.39 19.65 -5.06
CA ALA A 106 13.62 19.66 -3.81
C ALA A 106 13.53 21.05 -3.16
N GLY A 107 14.36 22.03 -3.62
CA GLY A 107 14.54 23.30 -2.96
C GLY A 107 15.35 23.21 -1.66
N GLU A 108 15.93 24.34 -1.25
CA GLU A 108 16.72 24.46 -0.03
C GLU A 108 15.80 24.83 1.15
N SER A 109 15.15 23.84 1.78
CA SER A 109 14.40 24.06 3.01
C SER A 109 14.84 23.07 4.10
N ASP A 110 14.92 23.56 5.34
CA ASP A 110 15.26 22.72 6.51
C ASP A 110 14.26 21.53 6.64
N GLU A 111 12.99 21.75 6.32
CA GLU A 111 11.95 20.70 6.32
C GLU A 111 12.29 19.56 5.36
N ASN A 112 12.86 19.84 4.18
CA ASN A 112 13.22 18.79 3.23
C ASN A 112 14.44 18.00 3.68
N HIS A 113 15.41 18.64 4.37
CA HIS A 113 16.56 17.95 4.98
C HIS A 113 16.12 17.05 6.15
N GLU A 114 15.11 17.44 6.93
CA GLU A 114 14.54 16.61 7.99
C GLU A 114 13.76 15.41 7.44
N ASN A 115 12.99 15.61 6.38
CA ASN A 115 12.14 14.56 5.81
C ASN A 115 12.88 13.59 4.87
N TYR A 116 13.97 14.03 4.22
CA TYR A 116 14.73 13.26 3.22
C TYR A 116 16.24 13.32 3.47
N PRO A 117 16.72 13.00 4.69
CA PRO A 117 18.10 13.26 5.08
C PRO A 117 19.13 12.56 4.21
N MET A 118 18.88 11.35 3.75
CA MET A 118 19.83 10.56 2.96
C MET A 118 19.96 11.09 1.54
N ILE A 119 18.85 11.37 0.87
CA ILE A 119 18.85 11.87 -0.50
C ILE A 119 19.37 13.31 -0.53
N MET A 120 18.98 14.16 0.44
CA MET A 120 19.46 15.53 0.53
C MET A 120 20.97 15.56 0.79
N ALA A 121 21.50 14.72 1.67
CA ALA A 121 22.95 14.61 1.90
C ALA A 121 23.74 14.23 0.63
N MET A 122 23.18 13.35 -0.22
CA MET A 122 23.78 13.06 -1.53
C MET A 122 23.73 14.26 -2.47
N MET A 123 22.61 14.99 -2.51
CA MET A 123 22.47 16.20 -3.34
C MET A 123 23.40 17.32 -2.88
N ASP A 124 23.61 17.48 -1.57
CA ASP A 124 24.51 18.48 -1.00
C ASP A 124 25.99 18.20 -1.33
N SER A 125 26.36 16.94 -1.49
CA SER A 125 27.72 16.54 -1.86
C SER A 125 28.11 16.87 -3.31
N LEU A 126 27.11 17.23 -4.16
CA LEU A 126 27.34 17.63 -5.54
C LEU A 126 27.99 19.01 -5.59
N VAL A 127 28.91 19.22 -6.55
CA VAL A 127 29.64 20.47 -6.73
C VAL A 127 29.23 21.16 -8.02
N GLU A 128 28.71 22.37 -7.90
CA GLU A 128 28.34 23.16 -9.09
C GLU A 128 29.55 23.81 -9.75
N GLU A 129 29.65 23.70 -11.08
CA GLU A 129 30.70 24.30 -11.90
C GLU A 129 30.09 25.19 -13.01
N PRO A 130 29.37 26.28 -12.66
CA PRO A 130 28.59 27.07 -13.61
C PRO A 130 29.46 27.72 -14.71
N ASP A 131 30.67 28.16 -14.38
CA ASP A 131 31.58 28.77 -15.34
C ASP A 131 32.10 27.77 -16.37
N LEU A 132 32.30 26.52 -15.96
CA LEU A 132 32.71 25.43 -16.86
C LEU A 132 31.56 25.06 -17.80
N VAL A 133 30.33 24.96 -17.28
CA VAL A 133 29.10 24.72 -18.09
C VAL A 133 28.93 25.80 -19.13
N ALA A 134 29.03 27.08 -18.73
CA ALA A 134 28.92 28.19 -19.63
C ALA A 134 30.03 28.16 -20.73
N THR A 135 31.24 27.80 -20.34
CA THR A 135 32.39 27.70 -21.30
C THR A 135 32.13 26.60 -22.33
N ILE A 136 31.70 25.44 -21.90
CA ILE A 136 31.42 24.29 -22.82
C ILE A 136 30.27 24.69 -23.77
N ASN A 137 29.14 25.18 -23.23
CA ASN A 137 27.94 25.48 -24.02
C ASN A 137 28.16 26.66 -25.00
N ASN A 138 29.00 27.61 -24.64
CA ASN A 138 29.33 28.74 -25.54
C ASN A 138 30.29 28.32 -26.68
N ALA A 139 31.17 27.34 -26.40
CA ALA A 139 32.17 26.91 -27.34
C ALA A 139 31.70 25.79 -28.30
N ILE A 140 30.79 24.92 -27.85
CA ILE A 140 30.41 23.71 -28.60
C ILE A 140 28.89 23.76 -28.90
N ILE A 141 28.55 23.74 -30.19
CA ILE A 141 27.16 23.75 -30.68
C ILE A 141 26.65 22.29 -30.79
N SER A 142 27.45 21.44 -31.38
CA SER A 142 27.13 20.02 -31.59
C SER A 142 28.41 19.14 -31.56
N GLU A 143 28.23 17.84 -31.72
CA GLU A 143 29.34 16.88 -31.75
C GLU A 143 30.38 17.23 -32.84
N ASP A 144 29.95 17.82 -33.95
CA ASP A 144 30.79 18.16 -35.14
C ASP A 144 31.03 19.65 -35.28
N GLU A 145 30.43 20.53 -34.44
CA GLU A 145 30.45 21.96 -34.67
C GLU A 145 30.90 22.77 -33.44
N ILE A 146 32.00 23.50 -33.62
CA ILE A 146 32.50 24.48 -32.64
C ILE A 146 31.96 25.88 -33.01
N SER A 147 31.47 26.60 -32.04
CA SER A 147 30.89 27.93 -32.18
C SER A 147 31.91 28.95 -32.64
N ASP A 148 31.50 29.90 -33.50
CA ASP A 148 32.32 31.07 -33.83
C ASP A 148 32.67 31.91 -32.60
N ASN A 149 31.81 31.85 -31.55
CA ASN A 149 32.02 32.55 -30.27
C ASN A 149 33.05 31.86 -29.36
N ALA A 150 33.51 30.66 -29.68
CA ALA A 150 34.51 29.95 -28.90
C ALA A 150 35.83 30.69 -28.77
N SER A 151 36.25 31.42 -29.83
CA SER A 151 37.36 32.38 -29.75
C SER A 151 37.24 33.49 -30.79
N ARG A 152 37.80 34.65 -30.47
CA ARG A 152 37.87 35.77 -31.43
C ARG A 152 38.69 35.39 -32.66
N ASN A 153 39.71 34.58 -32.50
CA ASN A 153 40.55 34.13 -33.58
C ASN A 153 39.82 33.17 -34.55
N LEU A 154 39.03 32.21 -34.02
CA LEU A 154 38.21 31.31 -34.85
C LEU A 154 37.17 32.10 -35.66
N ALA A 155 36.48 33.05 -35.03
CA ALA A 155 35.53 33.94 -35.75
C ALA A 155 36.20 34.67 -36.89
N ARG A 156 37.41 35.27 -36.67
CA ARG A 156 38.18 35.96 -37.67
C ARG A 156 38.59 35.03 -38.82
N ILE A 157 39.12 33.87 -38.53
CA ILE A 157 39.54 32.86 -39.54
C ILE A 157 38.35 32.46 -40.40
N ARG A 158 37.22 32.13 -39.81
CA ARG A 158 35.98 31.72 -40.52
C ARG A 158 35.40 32.87 -41.35
N GLN A 159 35.42 34.07 -40.86
CA GLN A 159 35.01 35.26 -41.62
C GLN A 159 35.91 35.46 -42.84
N THR A 160 37.23 35.39 -42.67
CA THR A 160 38.21 35.50 -43.76
C THR A 160 38.03 34.36 -44.77
N LYS A 161 37.79 33.14 -44.30
CA LYS A 161 37.52 31.97 -45.14
C LYS A 161 36.27 32.15 -46.00
N ARG A 162 35.18 32.70 -45.46
CA ARG A 162 33.95 33.00 -46.19
C ARG A 162 34.21 34.05 -47.28
N GLN A 163 34.95 35.13 -46.98
CA GLN A 163 35.30 36.14 -47.95
C GLN A 163 36.20 35.57 -49.09
N LYS A 164 37.18 34.73 -48.73
CA LYS A 164 38.03 34.10 -49.76
C LYS A 164 37.23 33.13 -50.64
N THR A 165 36.33 32.36 -50.08
CA THR A 165 35.43 31.49 -50.82
C THR A 165 34.53 32.26 -51.80
N GLU A 166 33.97 33.40 -51.38
CA GLU A 166 33.23 34.27 -52.29
C GLU A 166 34.08 34.84 -53.41
N ASN A 167 35.29 35.31 -53.11
CA ASN A 167 36.22 35.82 -54.09
C ASN A 167 36.61 34.73 -55.13
N ILE A 168 36.84 33.49 -54.72
CA ILE A 168 37.09 32.36 -55.61
C ILE A 168 35.89 32.12 -56.51
N ARG A 169 34.65 32.12 -55.97
CA ARG A 169 33.44 31.89 -56.74
C ARG A 169 33.23 32.99 -57.79
N ASP A 170 33.42 34.25 -57.43
CA ASP A 170 33.30 35.37 -58.34
C ASP A 170 34.32 35.29 -59.49
N LYS A 171 35.58 35.00 -59.14
CA LYS A 171 36.65 34.79 -60.12
C LYS A 171 36.33 33.63 -61.08
N ILE A 172 35.94 32.48 -60.55
CA ILE A 172 35.57 31.31 -61.37
C ILE A 172 34.34 31.62 -62.23
N ASN A 173 33.31 32.29 -61.73
CA ASN A 173 32.12 32.63 -62.46
C ASN A 173 32.47 33.56 -63.62
N SER A 174 33.43 34.50 -63.44
CA SER A 174 33.95 35.38 -64.52
C SER A 174 34.67 34.51 -65.60
N ILE A 175 35.45 33.50 -65.18
CA ILE A 175 36.12 32.59 -66.11
C ILE A 175 35.15 31.75 -66.90
N LEU A 176 34.14 31.19 -66.21
CA LEU A 176 33.07 30.34 -66.78
C LEU A 176 32.28 31.15 -67.83
N SER A 177 31.86 32.39 -67.52
CA SER A 177 31.13 33.25 -68.45
C SER A 177 31.90 33.67 -69.70
N SER A 178 33.27 33.75 -69.59
CA SER A 178 34.11 34.12 -70.66
C SER A 178 34.50 32.98 -71.59
N ASN A 179 34.28 31.72 -71.17
CA ASN A 179 34.84 30.51 -71.90
C ASN A 179 33.78 29.39 -72.08
N ASP A 180 32.54 29.71 -72.22
CA ASP A 180 31.40 28.77 -72.23
C ASP A 180 31.57 27.55 -73.25
N GLN A 181 32.13 27.85 -74.43
CA GLN A 181 32.33 26.83 -75.47
C GLN A 181 33.37 25.72 -75.10
N ALA A 182 34.32 26.09 -74.27
CA ALA A 182 35.44 25.18 -73.87
C ALA A 182 35.10 24.34 -72.62
N LEU A 183 34.03 24.67 -71.93
CA LEU A 183 33.60 23.98 -70.75
C LEU A 183 32.69 22.78 -71.07
N GLN A 184 32.80 21.70 -70.30
CA GLN A 184 31.90 20.56 -70.36
C GLN A 184 30.54 20.90 -69.72
N GLU A 185 30.58 21.59 -68.58
CA GLU A 185 29.47 22.09 -67.82
C GLU A 185 29.88 23.46 -67.28
N ASN A 186 28.91 24.40 -67.22
CA ASN A 186 29.12 25.73 -66.69
C ASN A 186 28.85 25.79 -65.16
N ILE A 187 29.64 24.97 -64.40
CA ILE A 187 29.53 24.85 -62.93
C ILE A 187 30.88 24.92 -62.25
N VAL A 188 30.89 25.38 -61.02
CA VAL A 188 32.03 25.31 -60.15
C VAL A 188 32.00 23.95 -59.40
N THR A 189 33.08 23.26 -59.38
CA THR A 189 33.19 21.97 -58.64
C THR A 189 34.43 21.96 -57.76
N MET A 190 34.49 21.01 -56.85
CA MET A 190 35.65 20.79 -55.97
C MET A 190 36.33 19.46 -56.31
N ARG A 191 37.68 19.44 -56.35
CA ARG A 191 38.50 18.24 -56.38
C ARG A 191 39.71 18.48 -55.48
N ASP A 192 40.02 17.47 -54.65
CA ASP A 192 41.09 17.55 -53.67
C ASP A 192 41.04 18.83 -52.81
N ASP A 193 39.83 19.21 -52.36
CA ASP A 193 39.53 20.42 -51.58
C ASP A 193 39.94 21.72 -52.30
N ARG A 194 39.91 21.73 -53.63
CA ARG A 194 40.17 22.92 -54.46
C ARG A 194 39.02 23.20 -55.41
N TYR A 195 38.73 24.44 -55.58
CA TYR A 195 37.77 24.88 -56.57
C TYR A 195 38.34 24.79 -57.97
N VAL A 196 37.71 24.00 -58.80
CA VAL A 196 38.13 23.67 -60.16
C VAL A 196 36.98 23.88 -61.16
N ILE A 197 37.32 23.97 -62.47
CA ILE A 197 36.36 24.02 -63.56
C ILE A 197 36.45 22.78 -64.43
N PRO A 198 35.32 22.23 -64.93
CA PRO A 198 35.27 21.09 -65.81
C PRO A 198 35.49 21.52 -67.28
N VAL A 199 36.66 21.28 -67.83
CA VAL A 199 37.05 21.66 -69.17
C VAL A 199 37.04 20.42 -70.10
N LYS A 200 36.55 20.58 -71.34
CA LYS A 200 36.66 19.55 -72.36
C LYS A 200 38.12 19.25 -72.67
N VAL A 201 38.49 17.95 -72.73
CA VAL A 201 39.89 17.53 -73.06
C VAL A 201 40.42 18.21 -74.29
N SER A 202 39.60 18.43 -75.37
CA SER A 202 39.96 19.12 -76.63
C SER A 202 40.40 20.58 -76.43
N HIS A 203 39.98 21.21 -75.31
CA HIS A 203 40.29 22.62 -74.99
C HIS A 203 41.25 22.79 -73.82
N LYS A 204 41.86 21.66 -73.33
CA LYS A 204 42.79 21.67 -72.22
C LYS A 204 43.93 22.69 -72.38
N SER A 205 44.50 22.82 -73.59
CA SER A 205 45.61 23.73 -73.90
C SER A 205 45.21 25.23 -73.87
N SER A 206 43.92 25.53 -73.95
CA SER A 206 43.42 26.90 -73.92
C SER A 206 43.33 27.46 -72.50
N PHE A 207 43.38 26.59 -71.45
CA PHE A 207 43.32 27.04 -70.07
C PHE A 207 44.67 26.94 -69.36
N LYS A 208 45.13 28.08 -68.89
CA LYS A 208 46.29 28.14 -67.99
C LYS A 208 45.87 27.78 -66.60
N GLY A 209 46.28 26.58 -66.13
CA GLY A 209 45.90 26.10 -64.81
C GLY A 209 46.54 24.74 -64.49
N ILE A 210 46.26 24.27 -63.26
CA ILE A 210 46.74 22.96 -62.75
C ILE A 210 45.65 21.94 -62.95
N VAL A 211 45.97 20.79 -63.49
CA VAL A 211 45.03 19.66 -63.61
C VAL A 211 45.05 18.86 -62.33
N HIS A 212 43.88 18.68 -61.74
CA HIS A 212 43.69 17.90 -60.49
C HIS A 212 43.09 16.54 -60.74
N ASP A 213 42.16 16.43 -61.71
CA ASP A 213 41.46 15.16 -61.92
C ASP A 213 41.00 15.03 -63.38
N HIS A 214 40.63 13.82 -63.76
CA HIS A 214 40.01 13.46 -65.03
C HIS A 214 38.67 12.77 -64.79
N SER A 215 37.66 13.01 -65.61
CA SER A 215 36.43 12.25 -65.54
C SER A 215 36.67 10.77 -65.91
N SER A 216 35.88 9.88 -65.39
CA SER A 216 35.98 8.44 -65.68
C SER A 216 35.88 8.06 -67.17
N SER A 217 35.22 8.92 -67.97
CA SER A 217 35.14 8.81 -69.45
C SER A 217 36.37 9.37 -70.18
N GLY A 218 37.26 10.07 -69.48
CA GLY A 218 38.41 10.76 -70.07
C GLY A 218 38.06 12.01 -70.91
N GLN A 219 36.80 12.40 -70.99
CA GLN A 219 36.37 13.53 -71.84
C GLN A 219 36.41 14.91 -71.14
N THR A 220 36.48 14.91 -69.79
CA THR A 220 36.54 16.15 -68.98
C THR A 220 37.79 16.14 -68.14
N VAL A 221 38.46 17.29 -68.06
CA VAL A 221 39.58 17.57 -67.18
C VAL A 221 39.18 18.62 -66.17
N TYR A 222 39.42 18.33 -64.92
CA TYR A 222 39.17 19.30 -63.85
C TYR A 222 40.44 20.13 -63.68
N ILE A 223 40.32 21.43 -64.07
CA ILE A 223 41.45 22.37 -64.07
C ILE A 223 41.21 23.41 -63.00
N GLU A 224 42.19 23.66 -62.14
CA GLU A 224 42.28 24.83 -61.30
C GLU A 224 42.88 25.97 -62.10
N PRO A 225 42.13 27.03 -62.45
CA PRO A 225 42.66 28.16 -63.22
C PRO A 225 43.77 28.86 -62.42
N MET A 226 44.83 29.29 -63.13
CA MET A 226 45.99 29.94 -62.49
C MET A 226 45.62 31.16 -61.66
N GLU A 227 44.53 31.84 -62.02
CA GLU A 227 44.02 33.01 -61.34
C GLU A 227 43.36 32.70 -59.97
N VAL A 228 43.04 31.47 -59.67
CA VAL A 228 42.45 31.03 -58.39
C VAL A 228 43.39 30.13 -57.56
N VAL A 229 44.54 29.74 -58.11
CA VAL A 229 45.54 28.92 -57.40
C VAL A 229 45.99 29.52 -56.08
N GLU A 230 46.30 30.81 -56.08
CA GLU A 230 46.72 31.53 -54.89
C GLU A 230 45.61 31.60 -53.84
N LEU A 231 44.37 31.91 -54.27
CA LEU A 231 43.19 31.93 -53.40
C LEU A 231 42.84 30.55 -52.80
N ASN A 232 42.95 29.51 -53.60
CA ASN A 232 42.80 28.14 -53.12
C ASN A 232 43.92 27.74 -52.12
N ASN A 233 45.16 28.19 -52.34
CA ASN A 233 46.23 27.98 -51.36
C ASN A 233 45.97 28.72 -50.06
N GLU A 234 45.54 29.99 -50.14
CA GLU A 234 45.16 30.77 -48.94
C GLU A 234 43.98 30.13 -48.21
N LEU A 235 42.99 29.61 -48.96
CA LEU A 235 41.84 28.89 -48.34
C LEU A 235 42.31 27.65 -47.58
N ARG A 236 43.20 26.83 -48.15
CA ARG A 236 43.81 25.69 -47.48
C ARG A 236 44.59 26.07 -46.21
N MET A 237 45.34 27.17 -46.28
CA MET A 237 46.04 27.70 -45.10
C MET A 237 45.05 28.07 -44.01
N LEU A 238 43.96 28.77 -44.35
CA LEU A 238 42.90 29.11 -43.40
C LEU A 238 42.20 27.87 -42.83
N GLU A 239 42.04 26.81 -43.62
CA GLU A 239 41.48 25.53 -43.12
C GLU A 239 42.41 24.80 -42.13
N ALA A 240 43.74 24.89 -42.38
CA ALA A 240 44.71 24.38 -41.44
C ALA A 240 44.75 25.19 -40.15
N GLU A 241 44.74 26.54 -40.26
CA GLU A 241 44.65 27.48 -39.11
C GLU A 241 43.36 27.27 -38.32
N GLU A 242 42.23 27.05 -38.99
CA GLU A 242 40.96 26.73 -38.35
C GLU A 242 41.06 25.43 -37.51
N ARG A 243 41.64 24.38 -38.08
CA ARG A 243 41.85 23.09 -37.39
C ARG A 243 42.76 23.24 -36.16
N GLU A 244 43.87 23.95 -36.31
CA GLU A 244 44.78 24.21 -35.21
C GLU A 244 44.12 25.05 -34.10
N GLU A 245 43.34 26.07 -34.45
CA GLU A 245 42.64 26.89 -33.50
C GLU A 245 41.54 26.08 -32.75
N ILE A 246 40.78 25.21 -33.45
CA ILE A 246 39.81 24.30 -32.84
C ILE A 246 40.52 23.38 -31.85
N ILE A 247 41.64 22.78 -32.20
CA ILE A 247 42.41 21.93 -31.29
C ILE A 247 42.88 22.73 -30.06
N ARG A 248 43.32 23.99 -30.27
CA ARG A 248 43.72 24.87 -29.17
C ARG A 248 42.57 25.12 -28.22
N ILE A 249 41.38 25.46 -28.76
CA ILE A 249 40.18 25.70 -27.98
C ILE A 249 39.80 24.44 -27.19
N LEU A 250 39.78 23.29 -27.84
CA LEU A 250 39.46 22.01 -27.20
C LEU A 250 40.45 21.68 -26.08
N LYS A 251 41.76 21.94 -26.28
CA LYS A 251 42.76 21.75 -25.22
C LYS A 251 42.51 22.68 -24.04
N GLU A 252 42.26 23.96 -24.27
CA GLU A 252 42.00 24.93 -23.20
C GLU A 252 40.75 24.52 -22.35
N ILE A 253 39.67 24.07 -23.00
CA ILE A 253 38.49 23.59 -22.32
C ILE A 253 38.83 22.29 -21.58
N SER A 254 39.59 21.39 -22.21
CA SER A 254 39.99 20.10 -21.62
C SER A 254 40.85 20.28 -20.38
N ASP A 255 41.76 21.26 -20.38
CA ASP A 255 42.59 21.57 -19.22
C ASP A 255 41.73 22.04 -18.05
N ARG A 256 40.73 22.92 -18.28
CA ARG A 256 39.77 23.34 -17.28
C ARG A 256 38.93 22.18 -16.75
N VAL A 257 38.49 21.26 -17.61
CA VAL A 257 37.77 20.02 -17.21
C VAL A 257 38.69 19.15 -16.35
N TYR A 258 39.99 19.05 -16.71
CA TYR A 258 40.93 18.27 -15.95
C TYR A 258 41.21 18.86 -14.56
N ASP A 259 41.26 20.19 -14.45
CA ASP A 259 41.40 20.88 -13.15
C ASP A 259 40.20 20.61 -12.23
N ALA A 260 39.01 20.49 -12.79
CA ALA A 260 37.77 20.15 -12.08
C ALA A 260 37.49 18.63 -12.00
N LYS A 261 38.46 17.76 -12.33
CA LYS A 261 38.24 16.31 -12.44
C LYS A 261 37.67 15.67 -11.18
N ASP A 262 38.13 16.10 -10.00
CA ASP A 262 37.75 15.46 -8.74
C ASP A 262 36.30 15.74 -8.41
N SER A 263 35.80 16.97 -8.63
CA SER A 263 34.37 17.32 -8.50
C SER A 263 33.53 16.57 -9.54
N ILE A 264 33.95 16.55 -10.82
CA ILE A 264 33.20 15.85 -11.90
C ILE A 264 33.11 14.35 -11.62
N PHE A 265 34.13 13.73 -11.03
CA PHE A 265 34.09 12.29 -10.69
C PHE A 265 33.13 12.00 -9.56
N VAL A 266 33.11 12.83 -8.51
CA VAL A 266 32.14 12.75 -7.41
C VAL A 266 30.73 12.93 -7.96
N ASP A 267 30.51 13.98 -8.73
CA ASP A 267 29.20 14.30 -9.33
C ASP A 267 28.67 13.14 -10.20
N GLN A 268 29.52 12.59 -11.06
CA GLN A 268 29.18 11.45 -11.89
C GLN A 268 28.76 10.24 -11.05
N ASP A 269 29.50 9.91 -9.99
CA ASP A 269 29.22 8.75 -9.15
C ASP A 269 27.94 8.99 -8.33
N VAL A 270 27.76 10.17 -7.73
CA VAL A 270 26.55 10.52 -6.95
C VAL A 270 25.31 10.56 -7.82
N LEU A 271 25.35 11.26 -8.98
CA LEU A 271 24.22 11.33 -9.90
C LEU A 271 23.82 9.93 -10.43
N SER A 272 24.82 9.08 -10.70
CA SER A 272 24.56 7.70 -11.15
C SER A 272 23.89 6.86 -10.06
N ARG A 273 24.28 7.07 -8.78
CA ARG A 273 23.66 6.43 -7.62
C ARG A 273 22.23 6.97 -7.41
N LEU A 274 22.02 8.28 -7.52
CA LEU A 274 20.69 8.88 -7.45
C LEU A 274 19.78 8.35 -8.56
N ASP A 275 20.26 8.25 -9.81
CA ASP A 275 19.48 7.67 -10.92
C ASP A 275 19.01 6.25 -10.61
N PHE A 276 19.90 5.43 -10.05
CA PHE A 276 19.57 4.08 -9.63
C PHE A 276 18.55 4.04 -8.46
N ILE A 277 18.72 4.89 -7.43
CA ILE A 277 17.80 4.97 -6.29
C ILE A 277 16.41 5.42 -6.76
N PHE A 278 16.35 6.47 -7.58
CA PHE A 278 15.08 6.93 -8.16
C PHE A 278 14.45 5.94 -9.13
N ALA A 279 15.24 5.10 -9.80
CA ALA A 279 14.72 3.99 -10.61
C ALA A 279 14.07 2.91 -9.73
N LYS A 280 14.67 2.55 -8.58
CA LYS A 280 14.04 1.67 -7.58
C LYS A 280 12.74 2.28 -7.05
N ALA A 281 12.74 3.58 -6.75
CA ALA A 281 11.56 4.30 -6.26
C ALA A 281 10.41 4.31 -7.30
N LYS A 282 10.71 4.55 -8.58
CA LYS A 282 9.72 4.47 -9.67
C LYS A 282 9.13 3.07 -9.79
N TYR A 283 9.98 2.05 -9.69
CA TYR A 283 9.52 0.66 -9.69
C TYR A 283 8.63 0.35 -8.49
N ALA A 284 8.98 0.87 -7.30
CA ALA A 284 8.17 0.74 -6.10
C ALA A 284 6.76 1.35 -6.27
N ILE A 285 6.67 2.51 -6.90
CA ILE A 285 5.38 3.15 -7.24
C ILE A 285 4.58 2.29 -8.24
N GLU A 286 5.27 1.71 -9.25
CA GLU A 286 4.61 0.85 -10.25
C GLU A 286 3.93 -0.36 -9.61
N ILE A 287 4.55 -0.98 -8.59
CA ILE A 287 4.05 -2.19 -7.92
C ILE A 287 3.29 -1.93 -6.61
N ASP A 288 2.99 -0.68 -6.24
CA ASP A 288 2.40 -0.27 -4.94
C ASP A 288 3.18 -0.85 -3.75
N ALA A 289 4.49 -0.64 -3.74
CA ALA A 289 5.37 -1.16 -2.71
C ALA A 289 5.36 -0.31 -1.44
N THR A 290 5.67 -0.96 -0.32
CA THR A 290 5.84 -0.33 1.00
C THR A 290 7.23 -0.64 1.56
N ASN A 291 7.68 0.14 2.55
CA ASN A 291 8.91 -0.12 3.28
C ASN A 291 8.63 -1.12 4.41
N PRO A 292 9.15 -2.37 4.35
CA PRO A 292 8.91 -3.37 5.37
C PRO A 292 9.78 -3.14 6.61
N LYS A 293 9.35 -3.69 7.75
CA LYS A 293 10.19 -3.79 8.94
C LYS A 293 11.18 -4.94 8.78
N LEU A 294 12.45 -4.69 9.06
CA LEU A 294 13.51 -5.71 9.01
C LEU A 294 13.73 -6.33 10.39
N ASN A 295 14.07 -7.62 10.40
CA ASN A 295 14.55 -8.33 11.58
C ASN A 295 15.56 -9.43 11.21
N THR A 296 16.33 -9.88 12.20
CA THR A 296 17.33 -10.96 12.07
C THR A 296 16.90 -12.25 12.77
N ASN A 297 15.66 -12.31 13.28
CA ASN A 297 15.15 -13.46 14.06
C ASN A 297 14.61 -14.57 13.18
N GLY A 298 14.67 -14.42 11.86
CA GLY A 298 14.11 -15.38 10.92
C GLY A 298 12.58 -15.38 10.86
N TYR A 299 11.93 -14.34 11.38
CA TYR A 299 10.50 -14.14 11.31
C TYR A 299 10.14 -13.25 10.12
N PHE A 300 9.20 -13.70 9.30
CA PHE A 300 8.57 -12.81 8.32
C PHE A 300 7.04 -12.87 8.41
N ASN A 301 6.40 -11.76 8.10
CA ASN A 301 4.95 -11.63 8.06
C ASN A 301 4.55 -10.71 6.92
N PHE A 302 4.18 -11.29 5.80
CA PHE A 302 3.72 -10.57 4.62
C PHE A 302 2.20 -10.45 4.64
N LYS A 303 1.70 -9.23 4.72
CA LYS A 303 0.28 -8.92 4.64
C LYS A 303 -0.07 -8.51 3.22
N ASN A 304 -1.05 -9.19 2.63
CA ASN A 304 -1.52 -8.92 1.26
C ASN A 304 -0.39 -8.81 0.21
N ALA A 305 0.59 -9.70 0.29
CA ALA A 305 1.71 -9.76 -0.62
C ALA A 305 1.25 -10.05 -2.05
N ARG A 306 1.73 -9.28 -3.02
CA ARG A 306 1.44 -9.46 -4.45
C ARG A 306 2.71 -9.87 -5.17
N HIS A 307 2.59 -10.78 -6.14
CA HIS A 307 3.75 -11.15 -6.95
C HIS A 307 4.11 -9.99 -7.90
N PRO A 308 5.34 -9.42 -7.82
CA PRO A 308 5.69 -8.18 -8.51
C PRO A 308 5.74 -8.26 -10.04
N LEU A 309 5.80 -9.48 -10.60
CA LEU A 309 5.84 -9.71 -12.05
C LEU A 309 4.46 -10.03 -12.65
N LEU A 310 3.43 -10.23 -11.83
CA LEU A 310 2.06 -10.46 -12.31
C LEU A 310 1.32 -9.14 -12.52
N ASP A 311 0.31 -9.19 -13.39
CA ASP A 311 -0.56 -8.05 -13.65
C ASP A 311 -1.26 -7.60 -12.34
N LYS A 312 -1.05 -6.35 -11.95
CA LYS A 312 -1.58 -5.74 -10.75
C LYS A 312 -3.10 -5.87 -10.59
N LYS A 313 -3.85 -5.91 -11.71
CA LYS A 313 -5.31 -6.03 -11.72
C LYS A 313 -5.79 -7.47 -11.55
N LYS A 314 -4.94 -8.45 -11.81
CA LYS A 314 -5.27 -9.88 -11.81
C LYS A 314 -4.67 -10.62 -10.63
N VAL A 315 -3.57 -10.11 -10.05
CA VAL A 315 -2.88 -10.75 -8.94
C VAL A 315 -3.77 -10.76 -7.70
N VAL A 316 -3.94 -11.94 -7.10
CA VAL A 316 -4.64 -12.09 -5.83
C VAL A 316 -3.60 -11.96 -4.70
N PRO A 317 -3.78 -11.04 -3.75
CA PRO A 317 -2.85 -10.88 -2.65
C PRO A 317 -2.92 -12.06 -1.69
N ILE A 318 -1.76 -12.46 -1.15
CA ILE A 318 -1.63 -13.52 -0.16
C ILE A 318 -1.09 -12.95 1.16
N SER A 319 -1.59 -13.46 2.29
CA SER A 319 -1.02 -13.18 3.61
C SER A 319 -0.37 -14.44 4.14
N ILE A 320 0.93 -14.32 4.50
CA ILE A 320 1.74 -15.46 4.91
C ILE A 320 2.76 -15.02 5.96
N TYR A 321 2.94 -15.82 7.01
CA TYR A 321 3.96 -15.61 8.03
C TYR A 321 4.68 -16.91 8.37
N LEU A 322 5.91 -16.81 8.88
CA LEU A 322 6.73 -17.95 9.29
C LEU A 322 7.78 -17.49 10.31
N GLY A 323 8.13 -18.35 11.26
CA GLY A 323 9.21 -18.11 12.20
C GLY A 323 8.76 -17.59 13.57
N ASP A 324 7.45 -17.54 13.85
CA ASP A 324 6.87 -17.21 15.17
C ASP A 324 6.49 -18.51 15.89
N ASP A 325 5.28 -18.98 15.70
CA ASP A 325 4.74 -20.20 16.33
C ASP A 325 5.02 -21.49 15.52
N TYR A 326 5.53 -21.36 14.29
CA TYR A 326 5.98 -22.48 13.45
C TYR A 326 7.13 -22.08 12.52
N ASN A 327 7.96 -23.06 12.16
CA ASN A 327 9.12 -22.90 11.28
C ASN A 327 8.93 -23.56 9.91
N THR A 328 7.96 -24.44 9.80
CA THR A 328 7.67 -25.18 8.56
C THR A 328 6.20 -25.01 8.16
N LEU A 329 5.95 -24.61 6.92
CA LEU A 329 4.62 -24.52 6.33
C LEU A 329 4.50 -25.55 5.20
N VAL A 330 3.52 -26.44 5.29
CA VAL A 330 3.20 -27.41 4.24
C VAL A 330 1.95 -26.95 3.51
N ILE A 331 2.10 -26.52 2.27
CA ILE A 331 1.00 -25.99 1.44
C ILE A 331 0.43 -27.10 0.56
N THR A 332 -0.86 -27.30 0.65
CA THR A 332 -1.59 -28.33 -0.09
C THR A 332 -2.66 -27.71 -1.00
N GLY A 333 -3.15 -28.49 -1.95
CA GLY A 333 -4.15 -28.05 -2.92
C GLY A 333 -3.81 -28.44 -4.36
N PRO A 334 -4.67 -28.11 -5.36
CA PRO A 334 -4.42 -28.44 -6.77
C PRO A 334 -3.23 -27.64 -7.32
N ASN A 335 -2.54 -28.18 -8.34
CA ASN A 335 -1.37 -27.51 -8.95
C ASN A 335 -1.73 -26.16 -9.57
N THR A 336 -2.91 -26.06 -10.15
CA THR A 336 -3.46 -24.81 -10.70
C THR A 336 -3.82 -23.77 -9.63
N GLY A 337 -3.83 -24.14 -8.34
CA GLY A 337 -4.25 -23.26 -7.22
C GLY A 337 -3.30 -22.13 -6.87
N GLY A 338 -2.07 -22.10 -7.43
CA GLY A 338 -1.09 -21.05 -7.16
C GLY A 338 -0.05 -21.39 -6.08
N LYS A 339 0.15 -22.67 -5.75
CA LYS A 339 1.18 -23.14 -4.80
C LYS A 339 2.58 -22.62 -5.17
N THR A 340 3.00 -22.90 -6.41
CA THR A 340 4.29 -22.44 -6.96
C THR A 340 4.43 -20.92 -6.97
N VAL A 341 3.34 -20.20 -7.30
CA VAL A 341 3.32 -18.73 -7.28
C VAL A 341 3.49 -18.20 -5.85
N THR A 342 2.90 -18.87 -4.85
CA THR A 342 3.08 -18.51 -3.43
C THR A 342 4.54 -18.65 -3.02
N LEU A 343 5.21 -19.75 -3.35
CA LEU A 343 6.64 -19.95 -3.08
C LEU A 343 7.50 -18.87 -3.75
N LYS A 344 7.28 -18.66 -5.07
CA LYS A 344 7.99 -17.63 -5.82
C LYS A 344 7.76 -16.23 -5.25
N THR A 345 6.53 -15.91 -4.81
CA THR A 345 6.21 -14.62 -4.19
C THR A 345 7.02 -14.41 -2.92
N VAL A 346 7.04 -15.37 -2.00
CA VAL A 346 7.80 -15.27 -0.75
C VAL A 346 9.29 -15.11 -1.02
N GLY A 347 9.86 -15.98 -1.87
CA GLY A 347 11.29 -15.94 -2.17
C GLY A 347 11.69 -14.63 -2.86
N LEU A 348 10.95 -14.20 -3.87
CA LEU A 348 11.25 -13.01 -4.65
C LEU A 348 11.13 -11.73 -3.82
N ILE A 349 10.06 -11.60 -3.02
CA ILE A 349 9.86 -10.45 -2.13
C ILE A 349 10.98 -10.36 -1.08
N THR A 350 11.43 -11.48 -0.54
CA THR A 350 12.56 -11.53 0.40
C THR A 350 13.86 -11.08 -0.29
N LEU A 351 14.15 -11.56 -1.50
CA LEU A 351 15.31 -11.12 -2.28
C LEU A 351 15.25 -9.62 -2.60
N MET A 352 14.07 -9.10 -2.96
CA MET A 352 13.88 -7.68 -3.23
C MET A 352 14.19 -6.85 -1.99
N ALA A 353 13.62 -7.18 -0.83
CA ALA A 353 13.89 -6.47 0.42
C ALA A 353 15.38 -6.48 0.76
N GLN A 354 16.05 -7.64 0.67
CA GLN A 354 17.49 -7.77 0.91
C GLN A 354 18.35 -7.04 -0.14
N SER A 355 17.76 -6.60 -1.24
CA SER A 355 18.43 -5.77 -2.26
C SER A 355 18.12 -4.28 -2.12
N GLY A 356 17.46 -3.85 -1.03
CA GLY A 356 17.04 -2.46 -0.82
C GLY A 356 15.96 -2.00 -1.80
N ILE A 357 15.14 -2.93 -2.30
CA ILE A 357 13.97 -2.66 -3.13
C ILE A 357 12.73 -2.77 -2.26
N LEU A 358 11.87 -1.74 -2.25
CA LEU A 358 10.58 -1.78 -1.56
C LEU A 358 9.70 -2.89 -2.13
N ILE A 359 8.86 -3.48 -1.30
CA ILE A 359 8.13 -4.70 -1.63
C ILE A 359 6.60 -4.48 -1.70
N PRO A 360 5.88 -5.20 -2.59
CA PRO A 360 4.44 -5.05 -2.78
C PRO A 360 3.63 -5.79 -1.70
N VAL A 361 3.63 -5.23 -0.50
CA VAL A 361 2.91 -5.73 0.68
C VAL A 361 2.19 -4.57 1.38
N ASP A 362 1.26 -4.88 2.28
CA ASP A 362 0.62 -3.85 3.10
C ASP A 362 1.57 -3.36 4.21
N GLU A 363 1.29 -2.16 4.72
CA GLU A 363 2.01 -1.57 5.85
C GLU A 363 2.08 -2.52 7.06
N ASN A 364 3.13 -2.37 7.86
CA ASN A 364 3.45 -3.23 8.99
C ASN A 364 3.68 -4.71 8.61
N SER A 365 4.11 -4.98 7.39
CA SER A 365 4.72 -6.25 7.03
C SER A 365 6.17 -6.30 7.52
N GLU A 366 6.63 -7.51 7.86
CA GLU A 366 7.98 -7.75 8.39
C GLU A 366 8.72 -8.74 7.50
N VAL A 367 10.02 -8.49 7.30
CA VAL A 367 10.93 -9.34 6.50
C VAL A 367 12.10 -9.77 7.37
N ALA A 368 12.38 -11.07 7.36
CA ALA A 368 13.61 -11.58 7.92
C ALA A 368 14.77 -11.47 6.91
N ILE A 369 15.94 -11.19 7.42
CA ILE A 369 17.18 -11.22 6.64
C ILE A 369 17.74 -12.64 6.72
N PHE A 370 17.89 -13.31 5.57
CA PHE A 370 18.44 -14.66 5.47
C PHE A 370 19.85 -14.63 4.87
N ASP A 371 20.74 -15.49 5.38
CA ASP A 371 22.06 -15.69 4.81
C ASP A 371 21.96 -16.32 3.43
N ASN A 372 21.06 -17.31 3.30
CA ASN A 372 20.79 -18.01 2.07
C ASN A 372 19.31 -18.28 1.86
N ILE A 373 18.88 -18.20 0.61
CA ILE A 373 17.57 -18.66 0.17
C ILE A 373 17.82 -19.78 -0.84
N PHE A 374 17.24 -20.95 -0.56
CA PHE A 374 17.34 -22.11 -1.44
C PHE A 374 15.98 -22.43 -2.02
N THR A 375 15.98 -22.87 -3.29
CA THR A 375 14.75 -23.24 -3.97
C THR A 375 14.92 -24.59 -4.67
N ASP A 376 13.89 -25.41 -4.55
CA ASP A 376 13.68 -26.56 -5.42
C ASP A 376 12.30 -26.39 -6.04
N ILE A 377 12.22 -25.51 -7.05
CA ILE A 377 11.01 -25.10 -7.77
C ILE A 377 11.29 -25.26 -9.27
N GLY A 378 10.42 -25.92 -9.99
CA GLY A 378 10.46 -25.98 -11.45
C GLY A 378 10.06 -27.32 -12.02
N ASP A 379 9.26 -27.31 -13.09
CA ASP A 379 9.03 -28.44 -13.98
C ASP A 379 10.23 -28.57 -14.92
N GLU A 380 11.09 -29.55 -14.71
CA GLU A 380 12.08 -29.94 -15.70
C GLU A 380 11.42 -30.70 -16.87
N GLN A 381 10.46 -30.08 -17.54
CA GLN A 381 9.85 -30.57 -18.79
C GLN A 381 10.73 -30.23 -20.02
N SER A 382 12.02 -30.06 -19.85
CA SER A 382 12.92 -29.99 -20.99
C SER A 382 13.14 -31.39 -21.55
N ILE A 383 12.66 -31.63 -22.76
CA ILE A 383 12.70 -32.89 -23.52
C ILE A 383 14.15 -33.47 -23.67
N GLU A 384 15.17 -32.67 -23.36
CA GLU A 384 16.60 -33.03 -23.55
C GLU A 384 17.28 -33.71 -22.35
N GLN A 385 16.65 -33.76 -21.15
CA GLN A 385 17.21 -34.41 -19.96
C GLN A 385 16.30 -35.47 -19.38
N SER A 386 16.28 -36.62 -20.01
CA SER A 386 15.50 -37.82 -19.60
C SER A 386 16.09 -38.61 -18.41
N LEU A 387 16.91 -38.02 -17.57
CA LEU A 387 17.19 -38.55 -16.23
C LEU A 387 16.04 -38.09 -15.32
N SER A 388 15.30 -39.04 -14.75
CA SER A 388 14.05 -38.85 -14.04
C SER A 388 14.05 -37.52 -13.25
N THR A 389 12.96 -36.75 -13.35
CA THR A 389 12.70 -35.53 -12.59
C THR A 389 13.03 -35.68 -11.10
N PHE A 390 12.77 -36.86 -10.53
CA PHE A 390 13.14 -37.23 -9.17
C PHE A 390 14.65 -37.12 -8.89
N SER A 391 15.52 -37.62 -9.79
CA SER A 391 16.97 -37.59 -9.58
C SER A 391 17.54 -36.17 -9.60
N ALA A 392 16.93 -35.28 -10.39
CA ALA A 392 17.32 -33.88 -10.43
C ALA A 392 16.94 -33.14 -9.17
N HIS A 393 15.68 -33.33 -8.68
CA HIS A 393 15.22 -32.82 -7.38
C HIS A 393 16.10 -33.34 -6.24
N MET A 394 16.42 -34.65 -6.20
CA MET A 394 17.27 -35.23 -5.14
C MET A 394 18.67 -34.65 -5.14
N LYS A 395 19.30 -34.43 -6.31
CA LYS A 395 20.60 -33.76 -6.37
C LYS A 395 20.56 -32.35 -5.81
N ASN A 396 19.50 -31.60 -6.12
CA ASN A 396 19.30 -30.25 -5.59
C ASN A 396 19.07 -30.26 -4.08
N ILE A 397 18.21 -31.16 -3.58
CA ILE A 397 17.97 -31.33 -2.15
C ILE A 397 19.26 -31.69 -1.40
N VAL A 398 20.09 -32.61 -1.95
CA VAL A 398 21.41 -32.93 -1.39
C VAL A 398 22.32 -31.71 -1.35
N HIS A 399 22.32 -30.89 -2.41
CA HIS A 399 23.05 -29.62 -2.42
C HIS A 399 22.56 -28.68 -1.32
N ILE A 400 21.26 -28.51 -1.16
CA ILE A 400 20.63 -27.69 -0.11
C ILE A 400 21.04 -28.18 1.27
N VAL A 401 20.85 -29.48 1.56
CA VAL A 401 21.16 -30.09 2.87
C VAL A 401 22.63 -29.86 3.29
N ASN A 402 23.55 -29.89 2.30
CA ASN A 402 24.99 -29.74 2.56
C ASN A 402 25.43 -28.28 2.73
N ASN A 403 24.67 -27.30 2.21
CA ASN A 403 25.04 -25.88 2.23
C ASN A 403 24.16 -25.00 3.12
N ILE A 404 23.16 -25.59 3.76
CA ILE A 404 22.19 -24.85 4.59
C ILE A 404 22.83 -24.36 5.89
N THR A 405 22.55 -23.11 6.26
CA THR A 405 22.87 -22.48 7.53
C THR A 405 21.62 -22.39 8.40
N PHE A 406 21.78 -22.13 9.69
CA PHE A 406 20.63 -22.00 10.61
C PHE A 406 19.71 -20.81 10.25
N ASN A 407 20.21 -19.81 9.55
CA ASN A 407 19.46 -18.65 9.10
C ASN A 407 19.19 -18.72 7.58
N SER A 408 18.66 -19.85 7.11
CA SER A 408 18.28 -20.04 5.72
C SER A 408 16.76 -20.12 5.56
N LEU A 409 16.29 -19.69 4.39
CA LEU A 409 14.93 -19.94 3.89
C LEU A 409 14.96 -21.01 2.82
N VAL A 410 14.13 -22.04 2.93
CA VAL A 410 14.05 -23.13 1.96
C VAL A 410 12.65 -23.22 1.38
N LEU A 411 12.56 -23.29 0.06
CA LEU A 411 11.31 -23.33 -0.69
C LEU A 411 11.29 -24.58 -1.58
N PHE A 412 10.43 -25.55 -1.25
CA PHE A 412 10.25 -26.79 -1.98
C PHE A 412 8.93 -26.79 -2.74
N ASP A 413 8.95 -27.05 -4.02
CA ASP A 413 7.75 -27.31 -4.81
C ASP A 413 7.61 -28.80 -5.06
N GLU A 414 6.43 -29.37 -4.82
CA GLU A 414 6.09 -30.79 -4.98
C GLU A 414 7.09 -31.76 -4.33
N LEU A 415 7.47 -31.48 -3.08
CA LEU A 415 8.48 -32.28 -2.35
C LEU A 415 8.11 -33.77 -2.31
N GLY A 416 9.02 -34.62 -2.80
CA GLY A 416 8.88 -36.07 -2.88
C GLY A 416 8.22 -36.56 -4.17
N ALA A 417 7.82 -35.70 -5.09
CA ALA A 417 7.21 -36.11 -6.36
C ALA A 417 8.21 -36.86 -7.28
N GLY A 418 7.68 -37.60 -8.23
CA GLY A 418 8.46 -38.30 -9.25
C GLY A 418 8.94 -39.71 -8.91
N THR A 419 8.51 -40.27 -7.78
CA THR A 419 8.76 -41.68 -7.37
C THR A 419 7.47 -42.33 -6.83
N ASP A 420 7.57 -43.54 -6.27
CA ASP A 420 6.43 -44.18 -5.57
C ASP A 420 5.86 -43.21 -4.50
N PRO A 421 4.53 -43.00 -4.45
CA PRO A 421 3.92 -42.05 -3.54
C PRO A 421 4.23 -42.32 -2.06
N THR A 422 4.35 -43.58 -1.65
CA THR A 422 4.64 -43.94 -0.27
C THR A 422 6.09 -43.66 0.10
N GLU A 423 7.02 -44.01 -0.79
CA GLU A 423 8.45 -43.74 -0.62
C GLU A 423 8.73 -42.23 -0.69
N GLY A 424 8.11 -41.55 -1.65
CA GLY A 424 8.24 -40.09 -1.82
C GLY A 424 7.75 -39.33 -0.59
N ALA A 425 6.59 -39.70 -0.05
CA ALA A 425 6.07 -39.10 1.16
C ALA A 425 6.95 -39.35 2.40
N ALA A 426 7.45 -40.57 2.56
CA ALA A 426 8.34 -40.93 3.67
C ALA A 426 9.67 -40.15 3.60
N LEU A 427 10.25 -40.01 2.40
CA LEU A 427 11.46 -39.22 2.18
C LEU A 427 11.23 -37.74 2.44
N ALA A 428 10.12 -37.19 1.96
CA ALA A 428 9.75 -35.80 2.18
C ALA A 428 9.61 -35.48 3.68
N ILE A 429 8.94 -36.33 4.45
CA ILE A 429 8.81 -36.18 5.92
C ILE A 429 10.19 -36.24 6.58
N ALA A 430 11.07 -37.17 6.18
CA ALA A 430 12.41 -37.28 6.74
C ALA A 430 13.25 -36.02 6.45
N ILE A 431 13.16 -35.46 5.25
CA ILE A 431 13.82 -34.22 4.85
C ILE A 431 13.30 -33.04 5.70
N LEU A 432 11.97 -32.88 5.80
CA LEU A 432 11.36 -31.80 6.59
C LEU A 432 11.73 -31.87 8.07
N ARG A 433 11.86 -33.07 8.65
CA ARG A 433 12.32 -33.27 10.03
C ARG A 433 13.75 -32.77 10.24
N ILE A 434 14.67 -33.01 9.31
CA ILE A 434 16.05 -32.51 9.40
C ILE A 434 16.06 -30.98 9.44
N PHE A 435 15.22 -30.30 8.63
CA PHE A 435 15.13 -28.86 8.65
C PHE A 435 14.43 -28.32 9.89
N LEU A 436 13.40 -29.01 10.37
CA LEU A 436 12.69 -28.68 11.60
C LEU A 436 13.61 -28.76 12.82
N ASP A 437 14.39 -29.85 12.96
CA ASP A 437 15.35 -30.06 14.06
C ASP A 437 16.41 -28.93 14.10
N LYS A 438 16.78 -28.40 12.95
CA LYS A 438 17.69 -27.26 12.80
C LYS A 438 16.99 -25.91 12.88
N SER A 439 15.68 -25.87 13.13
CA SER A 439 14.86 -24.64 13.16
C SER A 439 14.92 -23.79 11.89
N ILE A 440 15.12 -24.41 10.74
CA ILE A 440 15.23 -23.75 9.44
C ILE A 440 13.84 -23.36 8.93
N ARG A 441 13.70 -22.15 8.37
CA ARG A 441 12.45 -21.69 7.79
C ARG A 441 12.20 -22.40 6.49
N THR A 442 11.14 -23.18 6.44
CA THR A 442 10.84 -24.07 5.30
C THR A 442 9.40 -23.89 4.85
N ILE A 443 9.20 -23.70 3.55
CA ILE A 443 7.88 -23.78 2.92
C ILE A 443 7.95 -24.90 1.87
N ALA A 444 7.08 -25.89 2.02
CA ALA A 444 6.98 -27.01 1.09
C ALA A 444 5.59 -27.13 0.51
N THR A 445 5.47 -27.36 -0.78
CA THR A 445 4.19 -27.75 -1.38
C THR A 445 4.14 -29.23 -1.61
N THR A 446 2.96 -29.81 -1.53
CA THR A 446 2.75 -31.24 -1.75
C THR A 446 1.30 -31.56 -2.12
N HIS A 447 1.10 -32.73 -2.68
CA HIS A 447 -0.22 -33.34 -2.88
C HIS A 447 -0.42 -34.61 -2.03
N TYR A 448 0.59 -35.02 -1.24
CA TYR A 448 0.51 -36.24 -0.41
C TYR A 448 -0.26 -36.03 0.89
N SER A 449 -1.20 -36.95 1.17
CA SER A 449 -2.01 -36.91 2.40
C SER A 449 -1.17 -37.16 3.67
N GLN A 450 -0.09 -37.95 3.58
CA GLN A 450 0.83 -38.21 4.69
C GLN A 450 1.52 -36.95 5.21
N LEU A 451 1.82 -35.99 4.32
CA LEU A 451 2.43 -34.71 4.72
C LEU A 451 1.39 -33.77 5.37
N LYS A 452 0.10 -33.88 4.99
CA LYS A 452 -0.99 -33.18 5.70
C LYS A 452 -1.08 -33.64 7.14
N ILE A 453 -1.02 -34.97 7.35
CA ILE A 453 -1.03 -35.58 8.69
C ILE A 453 0.20 -35.16 9.48
N PHE A 454 1.39 -35.25 8.89
CA PHE A 454 2.64 -34.79 9.50
C PHE A 454 2.50 -33.32 10.00
N ALA A 455 1.94 -32.45 9.20
CA ALA A 455 1.77 -31.04 9.59
C ALA A 455 0.63 -30.79 10.62
N LEU A 456 -0.23 -31.76 10.88
CA LEU A 456 -1.22 -31.72 11.97
C LEU A 456 -0.67 -32.25 13.28
N THR A 457 0.28 -33.21 13.23
CA THR A 457 0.78 -33.93 14.39
C THR A 457 2.11 -33.40 14.92
N GLU A 458 2.92 -32.80 14.03
CA GLU A 458 4.26 -32.36 14.40
C GLU A 458 4.26 -30.92 14.92
N ARG A 459 4.97 -30.71 16.04
CA ARG A 459 5.10 -29.36 16.62
C ARG A 459 5.93 -28.45 15.72
N TYR A 460 5.59 -27.16 15.65
CA TYR A 460 6.23 -26.14 14.81
C TYR A 460 6.07 -26.36 13.30
N VAL A 461 5.14 -27.22 12.89
CA VAL A 461 4.72 -27.39 11.51
C VAL A 461 3.26 -26.96 11.37
N LYS A 462 2.91 -26.25 10.32
CA LYS A 462 1.52 -25.91 10.01
C LYS A 462 1.14 -26.33 8.60
N ASN A 463 -0.14 -26.68 8.45
CA ASN A 463 -0.74 -26.83 7.14
C ASN A 463 -1.12 -25.45 6.57
N GLY A 464 -1.00 -25.32 5.26
CA GLY A 464 -1.60 -24.28 4.46
C GLY A 464 -2.37 -24.89 3.30
N SER A 465 -3.40 -24.22 2.83
CA SER A 465 -4.13 -24.63 1.64
C SER A 465 -4.39 -23.46 0.70
N VAL A 466 -4.32 -23.75 -0.61
CA VAL A 466 -4.77 -22.81 -1.63
C VAL A 466 -6.22 -23.11 -1.95
N GLU A 467 -7.07 -22.10 -1.81
CA GLU A 467 -8.51 -22.24 -1.99
C GLU A 467 -8.85 -22.46 -3.47
N PHE A 468 -9.75 -23.39 -3.73
CA PHE A 468 -10.29 -23.69 -5.06
C PHE A 468 -11.81 -23.60 -5.02
N ASP A 469 -12.38 -22.80 -5.92
CA ASP A 469 -13.83 -22.70 -6.04
C ASP A 469 -14.36 -23.82 -6.95
N VAL A 470 -14.98 -24.81 -6.33
CA VAL A 470 -15.58 -25.93 -7.02
C VAL A 470 -16.77 -25.48 -7.90
N ASN A 471 -17.44 -24.35 -7.57
CA ASN A 471 -18.58 -23.87 -8.35
C ASN A 471 -18.18 -23.30 -9.70
N THR A 472 -17.09 -22.57 -9.73
CA THR A 472 -16.55 -21.93 -10.95
C THR A 472 -15.48 -22.79 -11.63
N LEU A 473 -15.06 -23.92 -11.02
CA LEU A 473 -13.92 -24.74 -11.43
C LEU A 473 -12.64 -23.91 -11.61
N SER A 474 -12.46 -22.88 -10.78
CA SER A 474 -11.34 -21.94 -10.88
C SER A 474 -10.62 -21.81 -9.56
N PRO A 475 -9.29 -21.61 -9.57
CA PRO A 475 -8.55 -21.28 -8.37
C PRO A 475 -8.92 -19.86 -7.89
N THR A 476 -9.10 -19.69 -6.60
CA THR A 476 -9.25 -18.36 -6.00
C THR A 476 -7.90 -17.72 -5.68
N TYR A 477 -6.81 -18.48 -5.73
CA TYR A 477 -5.43 -18.10 -5.36
C TYR A 477 -5.25 -17.63 -3.92
N ARG A 478 -6.26 -17.79 -3.06
CA ARG A 478 -6.18 -17.40 -1.65
C ARG A 478 -5.49 -18.47 -0.83
N LEU A 479 -4.49 -18.07 -0.06
CA LEU A 479 -3.79 -18.94 0.89
C LEU A 479 -4.51 -18.91 2.25
N ARG A 480 -4.81 -20.09 2.80
CA ARG A 480 -5.32 -20.27 4.16
C ARG A 480 -4.32 -21.04 5.00
N ILE A 481 -3.86 -20.47 6.08
CA ILE A 481 -2.91 -21.11 7.01
C ILE A 481 -3.68 -21.78 8.17
N GLY A 482 -3.21 -22.94 8.59
CA GLY A 482 -3.78 -23.73 9.67
C GLY A 482 -4.84 -24.76 9.24
N ILE A 483 -5.08 -24.88 7.93
CA ILE A 483 -6.05 -25.84 7.37
C ILE A 483 -5.38 -26.58 6.22
N PRO A 484 -5.36 -27.92 6.22
CA PRO A 484 -4.97 -28.70 5.07
C PRO A 484 -6.03 -28.60 3.96
N GLY A 485 -5.61 -28.58 2.70
CA GLY A 485 -6.53 -28.56 1.55
C GLY A 485 -7.18 -29.92 1.33
N LYS A 486 -8.46 -29.88 0.93
CA LYS A 486 -9.20 -31.05 0.45
C LYS A 486 -8.76 -31.48 -0.93
N SER A 487 -8.89 -32.76 -1.19
CA SER A 487 -8.81 -33.31 -2.54
C SER A 487 -10.17 -33.13 -3.24
N ASN A 488 -10.26 -32.22 -4.19
CA ASN A 488 -11.52 -31.95 -4.92
C ASN A 488 -11.64 -32.75 -6.22
N ALA A 489 -10.83 -33.80 -6.42
CA ALA A 489 -10.75 -34.54 -7.67
C ALA A 489 -12.12 -35.10 -8.11
N PHE A 490 -12.87 -35.72 -7.22
CA PHE A 490 -14.20 -36.27 -7.52
C PHE A 490 -15.24 -35.20 -7.87
N GLU A 491 -15.25 -34.11 -7.15
CA GLU A 491 -16.13 -32.97 -7.40
C GLU A 491 -15.83 -32.31 -8.76
N ILE A 492 -14.55 -32.11 -9.06
CA ILE A 492 -14.08 -31.58 -10.33
C ILE A 492 -14.46 -32.53 -11.48
N SER A 493 -14.20 -33.84 -11.32
CA SER A 493 -14.52 -34.84 -12.33
C SER A 493 -16.03 -34.90 -12.62
N ARG A 494 -16.88 -34.87 -11.57
CA ARG A 494 -18.33 -34.82 -11.72
C ARG A 494 -18.78 -33.63 -12.54
N ARG A 495 -18.23 -32.43 -12.25
CA ARG A 495 -18.59 -31.21 -12.97
C ARG A 495 -18.07 -31.15 -14.41
N LEU A 496 -16.98 -31.86 -14.68
CA LEU A 496 -16.44 -32.04 -16.03
C LEU A 496 -17.23 -33.07 -16.84
N GLY A 497 -18.22 -33.73 -16.21
CA GLY A 497 -19.12 -34.65 -16.89
C GLY A 497 -18.74 -36.12 -16.79
N LEU A 498 -17.86 -36.50 -15.84
CA LEU A 498 -17.60 -37.91 -15.54
C LEU A 498 -18.83 -38.51 -14.86
N ASP A 499 -19.22 -39.71 -15.31
CA ASP A 499 -20.38 -40.44 -14.82
C ASP A 499 -20.29 -40.70 -13.32
N ASP A 500 -21.42 -40.52 -12.62
CA ASP A 500 -21.49 -40.71 -11.15
C ASP A 500 -21.23 -42.17 -10.77
N ASP A 501 -21.54 -43.15 -11.63
CA ASP A 501 -21.22 -44.57 -11.36
C ASP A 501 -19.68 -44.79 -11.30
N ILE A 502 -18.93 -44.14 -12.18
CA ILE A 502 -17.46 -44.22 -12.16
C ILE A 502 -16.91 -43.57 -10.90
N ILE A 503 -17.44 -42.42 -10.52
CA ILE A 503 -17.03 -41.67 -9.32
C ILE A 503 -17.33 -42.48 -8.06
N ASN A 504 -18.51 -43.10 -7.98
CA ASN A 504 -18.92 -43.94 -6.84
C ASN A 504 -18.03 -45.20 -6.72
N ASN A 505 -17.77 -45.85 -7.82
CA ASN A 505 -16.83 -47.01 -7.87
C ASN A 505 -15.42 -46.60 -7.41
N ALA A 506 -14.93 -45.43 -7.87
CA ALA A 506 -13.64 -44.90 -7.44
C ALA A 506 -13.59 -44.59 -5.94
N LYS A 507 -14.68 -44.06 -5.37
CA LYS A 507 -14.81 -43.82 -3.94
C LYS A 507 -14.85 -45.13 -3.10
N GLU A 508 -15.41 -46.21 -3.65
CA GLU A 508 -15.41 -47.52 -3.00
C GLU A 508 -14.00 -48.12 -2.88
N ILE A 509 -13.15 -47.86 -3.87
CA ILE A 509 -11.75 -48.35 -3.89
C ILE A 509 -10.86 -47.67 -2.83
N LEU A 510 -11.24 -46.42 -2.41
CA LEU A 510 -10.50 -45.73 -1.33
C LEU A 510 -10.57 -46.49 -0.02
N SER A 511 -9.47 -46.52 0.73
CA SER A 511 -9.43 -47.11 2.05
C SER A 511 -10.38 -46.40 3.03
N GLN A 512 -10.86 -47.10 4.06
CA GLN A 512 -11.73 -46.51 5.07
C GLN A 512 -11.01 -45.40 5.86
N GLU A 513 -9.72 -45.56 6.12
CA GLU A 513 -8.88 -44.57 6.80
C GLU A 513 -8.75 -43.26 5.99
N ASP A 514 -8.63 -43.36 4.67
CA ASP A 514 -8.60 -42.16 3.78
C ASP A 514 -9.95 -41.44 3.76
N LYS A 515 -11.07 -42.17 3.80
CA LYS A 515 -12.42 -41.59 3.85
C LYS A 515 -12.66 -40.86 5.16
N ASP A 516 -12.39 -41.51 6.29
CA ASP A 516 -12.56 -40.91 7.61
C ASP A 516 -11.69 -39.68 7.79
N PHE A 517 -10.47 -39.67 7.23
CA PHE A 517 -9.59 -38.53 7.26
C PHE A 517 -10.10 -37.34 6.39
N GLU A 518 -10.59 -37.61 5.18
CA GLU A 518 -11.17 -36.55 4.31
C GLU A 518 -12.46 -35.96 4.92
N ASP A 519 -13.28 -36.76 5.64
CA ASP A 519 -14.47 -36.28 6.35
C ASP A 519 -14.08 -35.32 7.50
N VAL A 520 -13.10 -35.71 8.33
CA VAL A 520 -12.56 -34.86 9.42
C VAL A 520 -11.99 -33.56 8.85
N LEU A 521 -11.24 -33.59 7.72
CA LEU A 521 -10.75 -32.40 7.05
C LEU A 521 -11.89 -31.50 6.59
N SER A 522 -13.00 -32.11 6.10
CA SER A 522 -14.20 -31.40 5.69
C SER A 522 -14.82 -30.58 6.81
N ASP A 523 -14.91 -31.18 7.99
CA ASP A 523 -15.48 -30.52 9.15
C ASP A 523 -14.60 -29.39 9.66
N ILE A 524 -13.28 -29.61 9.77
CA ILE A 524 -12.30 -28.59 10.14
C ILE A 524 -12.35 -27.39 9.19
N GLU A 525 -12.44 -27.63 7.88
CA GLU A 525 -12.50 -26.54 6.89
C GLU A 525 -13.79 -25.74 7.02
N SER A 526 -14.93 -26.40 7.25
CA SER A 526 -16.22 -25.74 7.41
C SER A 526 -16.27 -24.87 8.67
N GLU A 527 -15.79 -25.37 9.80
CA GLU A 527 -15.71 -24.62 11.06
C GLU A 527 -14.79 -23.40 10.94
N LYS A 528 -13.63 -23.58 10.33
CA LYS A 528 -12.70 -22.48 10.16
C LYS A 528 -13.23 -21.39 9.21
N LYS A 529 -13.91 -21.80 8.14
CA LYS A 529 -14.57 -20.84 7.24
C LYS A 529 -15.56 -19.98 8.01
N GLN A 530 -16.31 -20.57 8.91
CA GLN A 530 -17.26 -19.87 9.76
C GLN A 530 -16.57 -18.92 10.74
N ILE A 531 -15.44 -19.34 11.34
CA ILE A 531 -14.62 -18.51 12.21
C ILE A 531 -14.06 -17.29 11.45
N ASP A 532 -13.58 -17.49 10.22
CA ASP A 532 -13.02 -16.41 9.40
C ASP A 532 -14.10 -15.41 8.96
N GLU A 533 -15.31 -15.87 8.64
CA GLU A 533 -16.47 -15.02 8.33
C GLU A 533 -16.90 -14.21 9.57
N ASP A 534 -16.95 -14.84 10.74
CA ASP A 534 -17.29 -14.17 11.99
C ASP A 534 -16.24 -13.13 12.39
N LYS A 535 -14.95 -13.44 12.20
CA LYS A 535 -13.85 -12.49 12.44
C LYS A 535 -13.92 -11.28 11.53
N ARG A 536 -14.26 -11.48 10.23
CA ARG A 536 -14.48 -10.38 9.30
C ARG A 536 -15.65 -9.49 9.76
N ARG A 537 -16.75 -10.13 10.16
CA ARG A 537 -17.92 -9.42 10.67
C ARG A 537 -17.64 -8.63 11.95
N GLN A 538 -16.80 -9.18 12.83
CA GLN A 538 -16.33 -8.46 14.02
C GLN A 538 -15.50 -7.23 13.67
N LEU A 539 -14.62 -7.30 12.66
CA LEU A 539 -13.83 -6.16 12.21
C LEU A 539 -14.71 -5.06 11.61
N GLU A 540 -15.68 -5.42 10.76
CA GLU A 540 -16.65 -4.48 10.19
C GLU A 540 -17.48 -3.78 11.29
N LEU A 541 -17.96 -4.54 12.27
CA LEU A 541 -18.68 -3.99 13.42
C LEU A 541 -17.81 -3.06 14.29
N LYS A 542 -16.54 -3.38 14.44
CA LYS A 542 -15.58 -2.55 15.19
C LYS A 542 -15.33 -1.21 14.47
N GLU A 543 -15.19 -1.23 13.15
CA GLU A 543 -15.08 0.00 12.36
C GLU A 543 -16.32 0.87 12.45
N ASP A 544 -17.50 0.26 12.37
CA ASP A 544 -18.78 0.99 12.51
C ASP A 544 -18.96 1.59 13.90
N LEU A 545 -18.53 0.86 14.94
CA LEU A 545 -18.51 1.38 16.32
C LEU A 545 -17.57 2.59 16.46
N LEU A 546 -16.40 2.57 15.85
CA LEU A 546 -15.47 3.70 15.87
C LEU A 546 -16.06 4.91 15.15
N LYS A 547 -16.66 4.73 13.97
CA LYS A 547 -17.34 5.80 13.23
C LYS A 547 -18.53 6.39 14.00
N LEU A 548 -19.28 5.52 14.68
CA LEU A 548 -20.43 5.95 15.51
C LEU A 548 -19.95 6.74 16.73
N ARG A 549 -18.89 6.29 17.41
CA ARG A 549 -18.26 6.97 18.53
C ARG A 549 -17.80 8.37 18.14
N ASP A 550 -17.08 8.50 17.02
CA ASP A 550 -16.63 9.80 16.52
C ASP A 550 -17.79 10.77 16.20
N ARG A 551 -18.91 10.24 15.68
CA ARG A 551 -20.12 11.05 15.48
C ARG A 551 -20.71 11.53 16.79
N TYR A 552 -20.81 10.65 17.79
CA TYR A 552 -21.32 11.00 19.12
C TYR A 552 -20.44 12.03 19.81
N GLU A 553 -19.11 11.89 19.74
CA GLU A 553 -18.18 12.86 20.32
C GLU A 553 -18.35 14.26 19.68
N LYS A 554 -18.50 14.33 18.35
CA LYS A 554 -18.75 15.60 17.63
C LYS A 554 -20.12 16.22 17.96
N GLU A 555 -21.17 15.41 18.12
CA GLU A 555 -22.47 15.91 18.53
C GLU A 555 -22.47 16.41 19.99
N LEU A 556 -21.77 15.71 20.86
CA LEU A 556 -21.65 16.09 22.27
C LEU A 556 -20.88 17.41 22.41
N GLU A 557 -19.86 17.62 21.59
CA GLU A 557 -19.11 18.87 21.58
C GLU A 557 -19.95 20.04 21.05
N LYS A 558 -20.72 19.83 19.96
CA LYS A 558 -21.68 20.82 19.47
C LYS A 558 -22.74 21.20 20.53
N THR A 559 -23.29 20.18 21.20
CA THR A 559 -24.31 20.38 22.24
C THR A 559 -23.76 21.15 23.44
N LYS A 560 -22.48 20.90 23.82
CA LYS A 560 -21.80 21.67 24.88
C LYS A 560 -21.63 23.13 24.50
N LEU A 561 -21.15 23.40 23.28
CA LEU A 561 -20.99 24.76 22.77
C LEU A 561 -22.32 25.52 22.69
N GLU A 562 -23.38 24.86 22.23
CA GLU A 562 -24.70 25.45 22.14
C GLU A 562 -25.32 25.75 23.53
N LYS A 563 -25.11 24.84 24.48
CA LYS A 563 -25.48 25.04 25.88
C LYS A 563 -24.74 26.25 26.50
N GLU A 564 -23.45 26.38 26.28
CA GLU A 564 -22.67 27.51 26.74
C GLU A 564 -23.15 28.83 26.12
N ARG A 565 -23.47 28.81 24.82
CA ARG A 565 -24.02 29.99 24.13
C ARG A 565 -25.35 30.41 24.74
N ILE A 566 -26.28 29.47 24.95
CA ILE A 566 -27.57 29.75 25.55
C ILE A 566 -27.43 30.31 26.99
N ILE A 567 -26.50 29.76 27.78
CA ILE A 567 -26.23 30.25 29.14
C ILE A 567 -25.66 31.67 29.12
N ASN A 568 -24.75 31.96 28.18
CA ASN A 568 -24.17 33.29 28.06
C ASN A 568 -25.20 34.32 27.57
N GLU A 569 -26.01 33.99 26.57
CA GLU A 569 -27.13 34.84 26.13
C GLU A 569 -28.13 35.10 27.25
N ALA A 570 -28.44 34.08 28.07
CA ALA A 570 -29.33 34.24 29.23
C ALA A 570 -28.72 35.14 30.32
N LYS A 571 -27.39 35.07 30.56
CA LYS A 571 -26.69 35.96 31.49
C LYS A 571 -26.65 37.40 31.00
N GLU A 572 -26.40 37.61 29.70
CA GLU A 572 -26.43 38.96 29.10
C GLU A 572 -27.82 39.58 29.22
N ASN A 573 -28.86 38.84 28.84
CA ASN A 573 -30.26 39.30 28.99
C ASN A 573 -30.63 39.62 30.46
N ALA A 574 -30.16 38.79 31.40
CA ALA A 574 -30.38 39.04 32.83
C ALA A 574 -29.64 40.30 33.30
N ASN A 575 -28.41 40.53 32.84
CA ASN A 575 -27.66 41.75 33.14
C ASN A 575 -28.29 42.99 32.53
N GLU A 576 -28.81 42.94 31.31
CA GLU A 576 -29.55 44.06 30.71
C GLU A 576 -30.78 44.40 31.50
N ILE A 577 -31.59 43.40 31.93
CA ILE A 577 -32.77 43.61 32.77
C ILE A 577 -32.37 44.23 34.11
N TYR A 578 -31.27 43.74 34.71
CA TYR A 578 -30.78 44.28 35.98
C TYR A 578 -30.29 45.72 35.83
N MET A 579 -29.58 46.07 34.78
CA MET A 579 -29.11 47.44 34.53
C MET A 579 -30.30 48.40 34.29
N GLN A 580 -31.29 47.99 33.49
CA GLN A 580 -32.50 48.75 33.27
C GLN A 580 -33.31 49.01 34.60
N ALA A 581 -33.45 47.96 35.39
CA ALA A 581 -34.10 48.09 36.68
C ALA A 581 -33.38 49.06 37.68
N LYS A 582 -32.00 48.98 37.62
CA LYS A 582 -31.18 49.89 38.46
C LYS A 582 -31.27 51.34 38.02
N GLU A 583 -31.33 51.59 36.72
CA GLU A 583 -31.46 52.92 36.15
C GLU A 583 -32.81 53.50 36.43
N GLU A 584 -33.92 52.76 36.30
CA GLU A 584 -35.27 53.13 36.67
C GLU A 584 -35.40 53.40 38.18
N SER A 585 -34.78 52.58 39.05
CA SER A 585 -34.72 52.81 40.48
C SER A 585 -33.99 54.12 40.81
N ARG A 586 -32.89 54.44 40.13
CA ARG A 586 -32.20 55.72 40.33
C ARG A 586 -33.04 56.93 39.93
N GLU A 587 -33.74 56.84 38.77
CA GLU A 587 -34.64 57.89 38.34
C GLU A 587 -35.77 58.12 39.34
N LEU A 588 -36.33 57.07 39.92
CA LEU A 588 -37.39 57.11 40.94
C LEU A 588 -36.89 57.70 42.24
N ILE A 589 -35.72 57.33 42.71
CA ILE A 589 -35.10 57.91 43.92
C ILE A 589 -34.84 59.41 43.69
N ASN A 590 -34.43 59.83 42.54
CA ASN A 590 -34.20 61.22 42.18
C ASN A 590 -35.54 61.99 42.13
N LYS A 591 -36.61 61.43 41.57
CA LYS A 591 -37.95 62.03 41.56
C LYS A 591 -38.54 62.18 42.99
N LEU A 592 -38.32 61.16 43.84
CA LEU A 592 -38.74 61.19 45.23
C LEU A 592 -38.00 62.23 46.08
N LYS A 593 -36.75 62.54 45.78
CA LYS A 593 -35.97 63.58 46.48
C LYS A 593 -36.42 65.03 46.19
N PHE A 594 -37.17 65.28 45.11
CA PHE A 594 -37.67 66.57 44.69
C PHE A 594 -39.13 66.84 45.13
N LEU A 595 -39.83 65.93 45.86
CA LEU A 595 -41.21 66.07 46.26
C LEU A 595 -41.30 66.61 47.70
N GLU A 596 -41.90 67.81 47.88
CA GLU A 596 -42.02 68.49 49.15
C GLU A 596 -43.34 68.12 49.95
N LYS A 597 -44.24 67.31 49.35
CA LYS A 597 -45.55 66.96 50.04
C LYS A 597 -45.78 65.43 50.00
N GLU A 598 -46.27 64.91 51.15
CA GLU A 598 -46.57 63.47 51.37
C GLU A 598 -47.64 62.90 50.42
N SER A 599 -48.56 63.75 49.92
CA SER A 599 -49.60 63.37 48.96
C SER A 599 -49.05 63.00 47.55
N ASP A 600 -48.00 63.69 47.16
CA ASP A 600 -47.40 63.48 45.79
C ASP A 600 -46.47 62.27 45.76
N ALA A 601 -45.93 61.93 46.91
CA ALA A 601 -45.10 60.68 47.02
C ALA A 601 -45.98 59.41 46.93
N ARG A 602 -47.20 59.41 47.40
CA ARG A 602 -48.17 58.29 47.30
C ARG A 602 -48.65 58.07 45.85
N THR A 603 -48.85 59.14 45.09
CA THR A 603 -49.28 59.05 43.70
C THR A 603 -48.11 58.46 42.80
N VAL A 604 -46.91 58.90 43.07
CA VAL A 604 -45.72 58.35 42.37
C VAL A 604 -45.48 56.90 42.77
N ALA A 605 -45.65 56.51 44.04
CA ALA A 605 -45.52 55.12 44.47
C ALA A 605 -46.57 54.21 43.81
N ASN A 606 -47.82 54.62 43.72
CA ASN A 606 -48.88 53.85 43.04
C ASN A 606 -48.70 53.78 41.55
N ASP A 607 -48.15 54.78 40.89
CA ASP A 607 -47.79 54.74 39.43
C ASP A 607 -46.61 53.80 39.15
N VAL A 608 -45.68 53.72 40.06
CA VAL A 608 -44.58 52.79 40.01
C VAL A 608 -45.04 51.34 40.17
N GLU A 609 -45.86 51.09 41.17
CA GLU A 609 -46.44 49.79 41.42
C GLU A 609 -47.28 49.29 40.23
N ASN A 610 -48.05 50.18 39.64
CA ASN A 610 -48.84 49.90 38.44
C ASN A 610 -48.01 49.68 37.22
N LYS A 611 -46.86 50.36 37.03
CA LYS A 611 -45.90 50.12 35.95
C LYS A 611 -45.14 48.81 36.14
N PHE A 612 -44.76 48.50 37.40
CA PHE A 612 -44.10 47.19 37.69
C PHE A 612 -45.09 46.04 37.50
N ASN A 613 -46.31 46.15 37.99
CA ASN A 613 -47.33 45.12 37.78
C ASN A 613 -47.77 44.96 36.33
N LYS A 614 -47.70 45.97 35.47
CA LYS A 614 -47.93 45.92 34.04
C LYS A 614 -46.71 45.22 33.29
N ARG A 615 -45.47 45.42 33.78
CA ARG A 615 -44.33 44.78 33.23
C ARG A 615 -44.20 43.30 33.62
N ILE A 616 -44.48 42.94 34.86
CA ILE A 616 -44.55 41.53 35.29
C ILE A 616 -45.67 40.81 34.52
N LYS A 617 -46.82 41.44 34.26
CA LYS A 617 -47.81 40.83 33.32
C LYS A 617 -47.38 40.76 31.87
N LYS A 618 -46.48 41.61 31.39
CA LYS A 618 -45.98 41.61 30.05
C LYS A 618 -44.83 40.61 29.88
N SER A 619 -44.02 40.35 30.93
CA SER A 619 -42.94 39.34 30.90
C SER A 619 -43.51 37.93 31.13
N SER A 620 -44.65 37.80 31.82
CA SER A 620 -45.31 36.51 31.96
C SER A 620 -46.24 36.14 30.79
N SER A 621 -46.36 37.01 29.75
CA SER A 621 -47.21 36.76 28.57
C SER A 621 -46.43 36.45 27.27
N LYS A 622 -45.17 36.06 27.33
CA LYS A 622 -44.50 35.36 26.21
C LYS A 622 -44.44 33.87 26.50
N LYS A 623 -45.52 33.20 26.08
CA LYS A 623 -45.64 31.79 25.76
C LYS A 623 -44.83 30.80 26.60
N LEU A 624 -45.45 30.37 27.70
CA LEU A 624 -45.46 28.96 28.06
C LEU A 624 -46.80 28.72 28.77
N LEU A 625 -47.56 27.80 28.21
CA LEU A 625 -48.74 27.20 28.81
C LEU A 625 -50.07 28.01 28.75
N ASN A 626 -50.76 27.86 27.63
CA ASN A 626 -52.21 27.74 27.63
C ASN A 626 -52.60 26.64 26.61
N GLU A 627 -52.53 25.43 27.05
CA GLU A 627 -53.45 24.39 26.63
C GLU A 627 -53.99 23.69 27.87
N THR A 628 -55.11 24.20 28.31
CA THR A 628 -56.22 23.52 28.99
C THR A 628 -55.88 22.30 29.82
N SER A 629 -55.86 22.48 31.12
CA SER A 629 -56.09 21.45 32.13
C SER A 629 -57.51 20.83 31.98
N LYS A 630 -57.65 19.88 31.06
CA LYS A 630 -58.65 18.81 31.20
C LYS A 630 -58.01 17.80 32.17
N LYS A 631 -58.68 17.55 33.32
CA LYS A 631 -58.34 16.46 34.23
C LYS A 631 -58.21 15.18 33.44
N GLN A 632 -56.98 14.77 33.14
CA GLN A 632 -56.71 13.46 32.57
C GLN A 632 -56.62 12.49 33.75
N ASN A 633 -57.44 11.44 33.75
CA ASN A 633 -57.32 10.32 34.67
C ASN A 633 -56.10 9.49 34.17
N LEU A 634 -54.95 9.68 34.81
CA LEU A 634 -53.74 8.91 34.61
C LEU A 634 -53.76 7.68 35.52
N GLN A 635 -53.54 6.50 34.97
CA GLN A 635 -53.51 5.23 35.70
C GLN A 635 -52.12 4.60 35.64
N LEU A 636 -51.84 3.71 36.59
CA LEU A 636 -50.62 2.91 36.63
C LEU A 636 -50.53 2.10 35.31
N GLY A 637 -49.41 2.24 34.61
CA GLY A 637 -49.18 1.60 33.31
C GLY A 637 -49.49 2.47 32.08
N ASP A 638 -50.01 3.69 32.27
CA ASP A 638 -50.25 4.60 31.12
C ASP A 638 -48.90 5.12 30.55
N GLU A 639 -48.82 5.15 29.22
CA GLU A 639 -47.71 5.81 28.51
C GLU A 639 -47.96 7.33 28.46
N VAL A 640 -46.97 8.09 28.94
CA VAL A 640 -47.05 9.54 29.07
C VAL A 640 -45.78 10.20 28.51
N GLU A 641 -45.96 11.37 27.95
CA GLU A 641 -44.90 12.28 27.54
C GLU A 641 -44.63 13.27 28.66
N ILE A 642 -43.39 13.43 29.09
CA ILE A 642 -42.99 14.38 30.14
C ILE A 642 -42.74 15.73 29.46
N LEU A 643 -43.66 16.69 29.70
CA LEU A 643 -43.53 18.03 29.16
C LEU A 643 -42.33 18.76 29.77
N GLY A 644 -41.41 19.20 28.92
CA GLY A 644 -40.16 19.91 29.32
C GLY A 644 -38.88 19.11 29.13
N ILE A 645 -38.98 17.77 28.92
CA ILE A 645 -37.83 16.93 28.57
C ILE A 645 -38.09 16.16 27.27
N ASP A 646 -39.29 16.29 26.66
CA ASP A 646 -39.76 15.61 25.43
C ASP A 646 -39.43 14.09 25.40
N GLN A 647 -39.53 13.42 26.55
CA GLN A 647 -39.29 11.99 26.66
C GLN A 647 -40.59 11.25 27.05
N GLN A 648 -40.75 10.06 26.46
CA GLN A 648 -41.88 9.18 26.72
C GLN A 648 -41.51 8.14 27.78
N GLY A 649 -42.44 7.87 28.68
CA GLY A 649 -42.25 6.88 29.73
C GLY A 649 -43.57 6.29 30.23
N THR A 650 -43.48 5.26 31.04
CA THR A 650 -44.66 4.56 31.62
C THR A 650 -44.81 4.91 33.09
N ILE A 651 -46.03 5.21 33.55
CA ILE A 651 -46.34 5.50 34.96
C ILE A 651 -46.17 4.23 35.80
N VAL A 652 -45.29 4.28 36.81
CA VAL A 652 -44.98 3.12 37.69
C VAL A 652 -45.38 3.34 39.17
N SER A 653 -45.96 4.51 39.55
CA SER A 653 -46.54 4.73 40.88
C SER A 653 -47.77 5.57 40.77
N GLU A 654 -48.67 5.47 41.79
CA GLU A 654 -49.80 6.37 41.96
C GLU A 654 -49.32 7.75 42.42
N PRO A 655 -50.01 8.85 42.05
CA PRO A 655 -49.65 10.19 42.47
C PRO A 655 -49.82 10.41 43.99
N ASP A 656 -48.84 11.08 44.61
CA ASP A 656 -48.86 11.42 46.01
C ASP A 656 -49.84 12.62 46.31
N LYS A 657 -49.97 13.03 47.59
CA LYS A 657 -50.82 14.13 47.98
C LYS A 657 -50.49 15.48 47.35
N LYS A 658 -49.29 15.61 46.72
CA LYS A 658 -48.85 16.81 46.01
C LYS A 658 -48.96 16.65 44.48
N GLY A 659 -49.39 15.50 44.03
CA GLY A 659 -49.54 15.17 42.60
C GLY A 659 -48.25 14.74 41.91
N ASP A 660 -47.23 14.30 42.65
CA ASP A 660 -45.99 13.77 42.09
C ASP A 660 -46.07 12.24 41.96
N LEU A 661 -45.60 11.71 40.85
CA LEU A 661 -45.58 10.27 40.54
C LEU A 661 -44.29 9.87 39.83
N LEU A 662 -43.98 8.58 39.86
CA LEU A 662 -42.80 8.04 39.19
C LEU A 662 -43.13 7.58 37.77
N VAL A 663 -42.40 8.08 36.79
CA VAL A 663 -42.47 7.68 35.39
C VAL A 663 -41.18 6.96 35.04
N GLN A 664 -41.26 5.77 34.47
CA GLN A 664 -40.13 4.99 34.00
C GLN A 664 -39.83 5.34 32.53
N VAL A 665 -38.67 5.91 32.30
CA VAL A 665 -38.14 6.26 30.97
C VAL A 665 -36.93 5.34 30.69
N GLY A 666 -37.12 4.28 29.91
CA GLY A 666 -36.10 3.24 29.73
C GLY A 666 -35.74 2.55 31.04
N ILE A 667 -34.50 2.65 31.51
CA ILE A 667 -33.98 2.06 32.76
C ILE A 667 -34.05 3.05 33.97
N LEU A 668 -34.39 4.31 33.72
CA LEU A 668 -34.42 5.34 34.77
C LEU A 668 -35.86 5.59 35.24
N LYS A 669 -36.04 5.82 36.57
CA LYS A 669 -37.29 6.28 37.18
C LYS A 669 -37.17 7.75 37.51
N ILE A 670 -38.04 8.59 36.92
CA ILE A 670 -38.04 10.02 37.05
C ILE A 670 -39.29 10.44 37.84
N ASN A 671 -39.13 11.30 38.85
CA ASN A 671 -40.24 11.87 39.57
C ASN A 671 -40.83 13.05 38.79
N ALA A 672 -42.10 12.98 38.41
CA ALA A 672 -42.78 14.00 37.61
C ALA A 672 -44.16 14.32 38.18
N ASN A 673 -44.55 15.60 38.13
CA ASN A 673 -45.87 16.04 38.59
C ASN A 673 -46.92 15.78 37.50
N VAL A 674 -48.11 15.32 37.88
CA VAL A 674 -49.27 15.06 36.99
C VAL A 674 -49.56 16.21 36.03
N LYS A 675 -49.27 17.46 36.41
CA LYS A 675 -49.46 18.65 35.56
C LYS A 675 -48.50 18.72 34.38
N ASN A 676 -47.41 18.03 34.48
CA ASN A 676 -46.34 18.02 33.47
C ASN A 676 -46.33 16.74 32.62
N LEU A 677 -47.41 15.98 32.67
CA LEU A 677 -47.56 14.72 31.94
C LEU A 677 -48.73 14.83 30.96
N LYS A 678 -48.51 14.32 29.75
CA LYS A 678 -49.53 14.25 28.69
C LYS A 678 -49.68 12.77 28.28
N LYS A 679 -50.91 12.23 28.42
CA LYS A 679 -51.22 10.85 28.03
C LYS A 679 -51.17 10.71 26.50
N ILE A 680 -50.42 9.72 26.01
CA ILE A 680 -50.28 9.42 24.60
C ILE A 680 -51.46 8.53 24.20
N LYS A 681 -52.27 8.96 23.23
CA LYS A 681 -53.37 8.15 22.68
C LYS A 681 -52.84 7.05 21.76
N GLU A 682 -53.36 5.84 21.89
CA GLU A 682 -52.94 4.59 21.20
C GLU A 682 -52.79 4.66 19.66
N GLN A 683 -53.20 5.70 18.97
CA GLN A 683 -53.19 5.79 17.52
C GLN A 683 -51.88 6.34 16.88
N GLU A 684 -50.96 6.97 17.64
CA GLU A 684 -49.69 7.49 17.07
C GLU A 684 -48.48 6.57 17.27
N VAL A 685 -48.63 5.42 17.94
CA VAL A 685 -47.55 4.50 18.30
C VAL A 685 -47.22 3.48 17.20
N ILE A 686 -48.00 3.42 16.08
CA ILE A 686 -47.88 2.33 15.08
C ILE A 686 -46.67 2.49 14.14
N GLN A 687 -45.94 3.61 14.09
CA GLN A 687 -44.81 3.78 13.15
C GLN A 687 -43.42 3.63 13.74
N SER A 688 -43.21 3.69 15.05
CA SER A 688 -41.88 3.49 15.66
C SER A 688 -41.63 2.08 16.22
N SER A 689 -42.66 1.24 16.35
CA SER A 689 -42.58 -0.11 16.94
C SER A 689 -42.35 -1.24 15.93
N LYS A 690 -42.22 -0.96 14.61
CA LYS A 690 -42.01 -2.01 13.61
C LYS A 690 -40.60 -2.62 13.66
N SER A 691 -39.59 -1.96 14.22
CA SER A 691 -38.24 -2.52 14.30
C SER A 691 -38.03 -3.46 15.51
N ILE A 692 -38.74 -3.22 16.62
CA ILE A 692 -38.60 -4.04 17.83
C ILE A 692 -39.51 -5.28 17.79
N LYS A 693 -40.72 -5.16 17.22
CA LYS A 693 -41.60 -6.33 17.04
C LYS A 693 -41.11 -7.31 15.97
N SER A 694 -40.29 -6.87 14.99
CA SER A 694 -39.67 -7.78 14.03
C SER A 694 -38.54 -8.63 14.64
N ILE A 695 -37.81 -8.09 15.63
CA ILE A 695 -36.75 -8.81 16.35
C ILE A 695 -37.37 -9.80 17.34
N ILE A 696 -38.47 -9.46 18.00
CA ILE A 696 -39.19 -10.35 18.92
C ILE A 696 -39.96 -11.45 18.14
N LYS A 697 -40.49 -11.14 16.97
CA LYS A 697 -41.20 -12.13 16.14
C LYS A 697 -40.27 -13.13 15.43
N ASN A 698 -39.02 -12.74 15.17
CA ASN A 698 -38.01 -13.66 14.63
C ASN A 698 -37.37 -14.55 15.70
N LYS A 699 -37.35 -14.16 16.99
CA LYS A 699 -36.95 -15.04 18.11
C LYS A 699 -38.08 -15.95 18.62
N ALA A 700 -39.34 -15.58 18.43
CA ALA A 700 -40.50 -16.42 18.79
C ALA A 700 -40.74 -17.57 17.82
N ASN A 701 -40.07 -17.60 16.66
CA ASN A 701 -40.09 -18.71 15.70
C ASN A 701 -38.85 -19.63 15.79
N SER A 702 -37.94 -19.42 16.76
CA SER A 702 -36.93 -20.42 17.08
C SER A 702 -37.58 -21.45 18.04
N ASP A 703 -37.61 -22.71 17.64
CA ASP A 703 -38.02 -23.88 18.46
C ASP A 703 -37.09 -23.98 19.69
N ILE A 704 -37.32 -23.17 20.74
CA ILE A 704 -36.63 -23.33 22.00
C ILE A 704 -37.20 -24.54 22.67
N LYS A 705 -36.39 -25.60 22.72
CA LYS A 705 -36.76 -26.87 23.38
C LYS A 705 -37.04 -26.61 24.86
N SER A 706 -38.01 -27.29 25.41
CA SER A 706 -38.36 -27.22 26.85
C SER A 706 -37.34 -27.94 27.75
N GLU A 707 -36.20 -28.32 27.21
CA GLU A 707 -35.11 -28.99 27.93
C GLU A 707 -33.74 -28.54 27.42
N ILE A 708 -32.75 -28.47 28.34
CA ILE A 708 -31.36 -28.21 28.05
C ILE A 708 -30.48 -29.33 28.59
N ASP A 709 -29.52 -29.78 27.79
CA ASP A 709 -28.57 -30.84 28.16
C ASP A 709 -27.19 -30.25 28.47
N LEU A 710 -26.78 -30.34 29.74
CA LEU A 710 -25.52 -29.82 30.26
C LEU A 710 -24.53 -30.92 30.65
N ARG A 711 -24.78 -32.16 30.24
CA ARG A 711 -23.89 -33.28 30.54
C ARG A 711 -22.52 -33.10 29.90
N GLY A 712 -21.46 -33.46 30.61
CA GLY A 712 -20.08 -33.41 30.14
C GLY A 712 -19.43 -32.01 30.19
N LYS A 713 -20.15 -30.98 30.64
CA LYS A 713 -19.63 -29.62 30.81
C LYS A 713 -19.05 -29.39 32.19
N ASN A 714 -18.11 -28.43 32.29
CA ASN A 714 -17.67 -27.95 33.60
C ASN A 714 -18.73 -27.00 34.24
N ILE A 715 -18.59 -26.69 35.53
CA ILE A 715 -19.61 -25.93 36.28
C ILE A 715 -19.76 -24.53 35.72
N GLU A 716 -18.67 -23.84 35.34
CA GLU A 716 -18.69 -22.45 34.81
C GLU A 716 -19.35 -22.37 33.45
N GLU A 717 -19.01 -23.27 32.53
CA GLU A 717 -19.63 -23.39 31.23
C GLU A 717 -21.14 -23.71 31.31
N ALA A 718 -21.48 -24.62 32.21
CA ALA A 718 -22.87 -25.01 32.41
C ALA A 718 -23.71 -23.86 32.95
N ILE A 719 -23.19 -23.09 33.91
CA ILE A 719 -23.87 -21.89 34.44
C ILE A 719 -24.05 -20.83 33.37
N TYR A 720 -23.04 -20.56 32.53
CA TYR A 720 -23.11 -19.57 31.45
C TYR A 720 -24.20 -19.93 30.42
N GLU A 721 -24.25 -21.17 29.97
CA GLU A 721 -25.27 -21.62 29.03
C GLU A 721 -26.67 -21.66 29.64
N LEU A 722 -26.76 -22.05 30.90
CA LEU A 722 -28.00 -22.09 31.62
C LEU A 722 -28.61 -20.71 31.82
N ASP A 723 -27.76 -19.70 32.09
CA ASP A 723 -28.18 -18.31 32.24
C ASP A 723 -28.81 -17.79 30.96
N LYS A 724 -28.14 -18.00 29.83
CA LYS A 724 -28.62 -17.61 28.49
C LYS A 724 -29.93 -18.35 28.13
N TYR A 725 -30.00 -19.66 28.43
CA TYR A 725 -31.19 -20.45 28.16
C TYR A 725 -32.38 -20.00 29.00
N ILE A 726 -32.18 -19.63 30.26
CA ILE A 726 -33.24 -19.12 31.14
C ILE A 726 -33.75 -17.78 30.60
N ASP A 727 -32.89 -16.88 30.12
CA ASP A 727 -33.30 -15.63 29.47
C ASP A 727 -34.16 -15.90 28.24
N ASP A 728 -33.73 -16.80 27.37
CA ASP A 728 -34.48 -17.15 26.17
C ASP A 728 -35.84 -17.79 26.52
N CYS A 729 -35.90 -18.65 27.56
CA CYS A 729 -37.15 -19.24 28.04
C CYS A 729 -38.10 -18.23 28.63
N VAL A 730 -37.62 -17.23 29.36
CA VAL A 730 -38.42 -16.12 29.89
C VAL A 730 -39.00 -15.26 28.77
N ILE A 731 -38.21 -14.96 27.74
CA ILE A 731 -38.62 -14.20 26.55
C ILE A 731 -39.76 -14.92 25.80
N VAL A 732 -39.67 -16.25 25.68
CA VAL A 732 -40.66 -17.08 24.96
C VAL A 732 -41.88 -17.40 25.87
N GLY A 733 -41.77 -17.17 27.18
CA GLY A 733 -42.88 -17.38 28.12
C GLY A 733 -43.06 -18.86 28.54
N LEU A 734 -42.00 -19.67 28.50
CA LEU A 734 -42.02 -21.06 29.01
C LEU A 734 -42.20 -21.01 30.55
N LYS A 735 -43.15 -21.76 31.05
CA LYS A 735 -43.43 -21.81 32.49
C LYS A 735 -42.68 -22.91 33.23
N LYS A 736 -42.28 -23.98 32.54
CA LYS A 736 -41.58 -25.13 33.10
C LYS A 736 -40.52 -25.60 32.11
N VAL A 737 -39.30 -25.83 32.55
CA VAL A 737 -38.19 -26.32 31.73
C VAL A 737 -37.37 -27.39 32.48
N ASN A 738 -36.78 -28.29 31.71
CA ASN A 738 -35.99 -29.42 32.21
C ASN A 738 -34.49 -29.17 32.00
N ILE A 739 -33.67 -29.37 33.02
CA ILE A 739 -32.21 -29.19 32.98
C ILE A 739 -31.57 -30.56 33.21
N ILE A 740 -30.92 -31.10 32.20
CA ILE A 740 -30.27 -32.43 32.24
C ILE A 740 -28.78 -32.22 32.53
N HIS A 741 -28.32 -32.61 33.74
CA HIS A 741 -26.93 -32.46 34.18
C HIS A 741 -26.23 -33.80 34.40
N GLY A 742 -26.96 -34.90 34.28
CA GLY A 742 -26.43 -36.25 34.49
C GLY A 742 -26.25 -36.63 35.97
N LYS A 743 -26.00 -37.91 36.23
CA LYS A 743 -25.79 -38.40 37.60
C LYS A 743 -24.34 -38.24 38.08
N GLY A 744 -23.34 -38.47 37.24
CA GLY A 744 -21.90 -38.34 37.49
C GLY A 744 -21.45 -38.32 38.94
N THR A 745 -20.45 -37.49 39.28
CA THR A 745 -19.97 -37.30 40.67
C THR A 745 -20.89 -36.40 41.50
N GLY A 746 -21.95 -35.84 40.93
CA GLY A 746 -22.86 -34.93 41.59
C GLY A 746 -22.39 -33.48 41.72
N MET A 747 -21.17 -33.17 41.31
CA MET A 747 -20.59 -31.82 41.39
C MET A 747 -21.34 -30.82 40.50
N LEU A 748 -21.64 -31.20 39.24
CA LEU A 748 -22.38 -30.36 38.31
C LEU A 748 -23.81 -30.09 38.82
N ARG A 749 -24.50 -31.12 39.34
CA ARG A 749 -25.82 -30.95 39.95
C ARG A 749 -25.78 -29.97 41.13
N LYS A 750 -24.75 -30.07 41.99
CA LYS A 750 -24.59 -29.16 43.15
C LYS A 750 -24.39 -27.70 42.71
N GLY A 751 -23.46 -27.45 41.77
CA GLY A 751 -23.20 -26.11 41.26
C GLY A 751 -24.40 -25.46 40.55
N ILE A 752 -25.10 -26.22 39.68
CA ILE A 752 -26.32 -25.76 39.01
C ILE A 752 -27.41 -25.43 40.01
N ARG A 753 -27.64 -26.25 41.03
CA ARG A 753 -28.67 -25.99 42.05
C ARG A 753 -28.39 -24.80 42.93
N GLU A 754 -27.14 -24.54 43.26
CA GLU A 754 -26.71 -23.38 44.01
C GLU A 754 -26.98 -22.11 43.21
N TYR A 755 -26.63 -22.09 41.91
CA TYR A 755 -26.95 -21.02 40.99
C TYR A 755 -28.46 -20.76 40.88
N LEU A 756 -29.27 -21.80 40.61
CA LEU A 756 -30.71 -21.68 40.41
C LEU A 756 -31.46 -21.18 41.65
N ARG A 757 -30.94 -21.43 42.87
CA ARG A 757 -31.53 -20.89 44.13
C ARG A 757 -31.32 -19.38 44.27
N SER A 758 -30.28 -18.83 43.71
CA SER A 758 -29.96 -17.39 43.76
C SER A 758 -30.64 -16.59 42.68
N ASP A 759 -31.18 -17.23 41.64
CA ASP A 759 -31.75 -16.55 40.46
C ASP A 759 -33.19 -16.09 40.72
N LYS A 760 -33.41 -14.77 40.56
CA LYS A 760 -34.71 -14.10 40.79
C LYS A 760 -35.79 -14.43 39.75
N ARG A 761 -35.40 -14.98 38.58
CA ARG A 761 -36.29 -15.39 37.48
C ARG A 761 -37.01 -16.71 37.80
N ILE A 762 -36.51 -17.47 38.76
CA ILE A 762 -37.00 -18.83 39.10
C ILE A 762 -37.98 -18.74 40.27
N LYS A 763 -39.10 -19.42 40.07
CA LYS A 763 -40.16 -19.55 41.10
C LYS A 763 -39.97 -20.76 42.01
N LYS A 764 -39.55 -21.89 41.40
CA LYS A 764 -39.39 -23.19 42.09
C LYS A 764 -38.40 -24.11 41.38
N VAL A 765 -37.65 -24.90 42.13
CA VAL A 765 -36.73 -25.94 41.64
C VAL A 765 -37.13 -27.29 42.21
N GLU A 766 -37.30 -28.30 41.35
CA GLU A 766 -37.73 -29.66 41.76
C GLU A 766 -36.83 -30.71 41.11
N ASP A 767 -36.64 -31.87 41.78
CA ASP A 767 -35.98 -33.03 41.17
C ASP A 767 -36.92 -33.67 40.16
N ALA A 768 -36.35 -34.18 39.05
CA ALA A 768 -37.11 -34.93 38.06
C ALA A 768 -37.61 -36.25 38.64
N ALA A 769 -38.82 -36.70 38.25
CA ALA A 769 -39.34 -38.00 38.62
C ALA A 769 -38.45 -39.13 38.08
N TYR A 770 -38.52 -40.31 38.67
CA TYR A 770 -37.64 -41.46 38.35
C TYR A 770 -37.69 -41.84 36.85
N ASN A 771 -38.83 -41.68 36.21
CA ASN A 771 -39.11 -41.93 34.79
C ASN A 771 -38.77 -40.74 33.87
N GLU A 772 -38.40 -39.57 34.42
CA GLU A 772 -38.05 -38.31 33.69
C GLU A 772 -36.58 -37.91 33.91
N GLY A 773 -35.68 -38.84 34.21
CA GLY A 773 -34.25 -38.63 34.42
C GLY A 773 -33.78 -38.72 35.88
N GLY A 774 -34.67 -38.73 36.86
CA GLY A 774 -34.39 -38.91 38.29
C GLY A 774 -33.36 -37.93 38.84
N LEU A 775 -32.36 -38.42 39.57
CA LEU A 775 -31.26 -37.59 40.12
C LEU A 775 -30.34 -36.97 39.07
N GLY A 776 -30.51 -37.26 37.76
CA GLY A 776 -29.72 -36.70 36.66
C GLY A 776 -30.35 -35.50 35.97
N ALA A 777 -31.56 -35.08 36.38
CA ALA A 777 -32.26 -33.92 35.83
C ALA A 777 -32.95 -33.08 36.91
N THR A 778 -33.14 -31.81 36.66
CA THR A 778 -33.77 -30.83 37.55
C THR A 778 -34.79 -29.99 36.78
N PHE A 779 -36.03 -29.92 37.27
CA PHE A 779 -37.07 -29.06 36.73
C PHE A 779 -37.03 -27.71 37.41
N ILE A 780 -37.15 -26.63 36.63
CA ILE A 780 -37.36 -25.30 37.13
C ILE A 780 -38.69 -24.72 36.63
N TYR A 781 -39.32 -23.95 37.48
CA TYR A 781 -40.51 -23.15 37.14
C TYR A 781 -40.11 -21.68 37.10
N LEU A 782 -40.35 -21.06 35.99
CA LEU A 782 -40.08 -19.62 35.79
C LEU A 782 -41.23 -18.76 36.27
N LYS A 783 -40.93 -17.55 36.69
CA LYS A 783 -41.96 -16.60 37.24
C LYS A 783 -42.84 -16.03 36.13
#